data_f9ba8d8c31073b15534196f5a04bdfa8
#
_entry.id   f9ba8d8c31073b15534196f5a04bdfa8
#
_cell.length_a   1.000
_cell.length_b   1.000
_cell.length_c   1.000
_cell.angle_alpha   90.00
_cell.angle_beta   90.00
_cell.angle_gamma   90.00
#
_symmetry.space_group_name_H-M   'P 1'
#
loop_
_entity.id
_entity.type
_entity.pdbx_description
1 polymer ?
#
loop_
_entity_poly.entity_id
_entity_poly.type
_entity_poly.pdbx_seq_one_letter_code
_entity_poly.pdbx_strand_id
1 'polypeptide(L)'
;VSAQDKPQGATTGAPGGAAPAGTAGPATAPAAPPRGPAGGPGRGPGPMGGMGMPVEKPMDFKGSLRRFAGSLRPERLRVVVLMVLGIGSVALTVMGPKLLGDATNVIFAGFVGAQLESGVTTEQAIDGLRAQGQDRQADLLSGVPGVVPGQGIDFTLLMQTLGWVVAVYLGAFLFGWLQARITTGVVQRTMRNLRDQVEAKLHRIPLSYVDAKQRGEILSRVTNDIDNVAQTTTQTLAQLVTAALTVVGVLGMMFWISPVLALVALVTVPLSVIMTMQIAKRSQPQFIEQWAATGRLNAHIEESFTGHALVKVYGHQESTAEAFATENAALYGASFKAQFISGTIQPAMGFLANLNYVIVAVIGGLRVASGTLSLGDVQAFIQYSRQFTQPLTQVASMMNLLQSGVASAERVFDLLDAPEQSADPEESQKVEPVRGRVAFEDVTFSYTPDQQLITGLNLVAEPGQTIAIVGPTGAGKTTLVNLLMRFYEVDGGRITLDGVDARDMSRDDLRSSVGMVLQDTWLFKGTIEENLRYGVPDGVTVGEEEFLAATRATHVDPFVRTLPDGYDTVVDEEGSSVSAGEKQLLTLARAFLANPAILVLDEATSSVDTRTEVLVQEAMNRLRRDRTSFVIAHRLSTIRDADVILVMEHGDIVEQGSHDDLLAADGAYARLYASQFAAPIVEEPAAP
;
A
#
# COMPACT_ATOMS: atom_id res chain seq x y z
N VAL A 1 1.75 46.38 -32.11
CA VAL A 1 1.52 47.79 -31.91
C VAL A 1 1.95 48.14 -30.52
N SER A 2 3.14 48.74 -30.45
CA SER A 2 3.66 49.93 -29.72
C SER A 2 3.46 49.93 -28.21
N ALA A 3 4.50 49.85 -27.38
CA ALA A 3 5.69 50.70 -27.15
C ALA A 3 5.46 51.72 -26.03
N GLN A 4 6.44 51.72 -25.08
CA GLN A 4 6.96 52.80 -24.24
C GLN A 4 6.10 53.32 -23.06
N ASP A 5 6.58 53.43 -21.81
CA ASP A 5 7.70 54.24 -21.39
C ASP A 5 8.11 53.97 -19.91
N LYS A 6 9.41 54.01 -19.63
CA LYS A 6 9.98 54.27 -18.29
C LYS A 6 10.09 55.78 -18.03
N PRO A 7 10.16 56.26 -16.78
CA PRO A 7 11.46 56.78 -16.36
C PRO A 7 11.91 56.50 -14.90
N GLN A 8 13.20 56.73 -14.75
CA GLN A 8 14.15 56.66 -13.65
C GLN A 8 13.99 57.75 -12.56
N GLY A 9 14.68 57.49 -11.47
CA GLY A 9 15.35 58.53 -10.68
C GLY A 9 15.04 58.41 -9.15
N ALA A 10 15.92 58.01 -8.35
CA ALA A 10 17.12 58.51 -7.71
C ALA A 10 16.93 58.79 -6.20
N THR A 11 17.75 58.09 -5.42
CA THR A 11 18.73 58.48 -4.39
C THR A 11 18.33 58.96 -2.98
N THR A 12 19.15 58.46 -2.05
CA THR A 12 19.65 58.97 -0.74
C THR A 12 18.79 58.62 0.48
N GLY A 13 19.30 58.10 1.60
CA GLY A 13 20.51 58.14 2.34
C GLY A 13 20.26 57.50 3.73
N ALA A 14 21.25 56.84 4.28
CA ALA A 14 21.33 56.43 5.68
C ALA A 14 21.68 57.64 6.57
N PRO A 15 21.63 57.62 7.93
CA PRO A 15 22.41 56.74 8.78
C PRO A 15 21.82 56.34 10.17
N GLY A 16 22.32 55.24 10.72
CA GLY A 16 22.93 55.14 12.05
C GLY A 16 22.05 55.20 13.32
N GLY A 17 22.15 54.18 14.16
CA GLY A 17 21.73 54.26 15.55
C GLY A 17 21.92 52.93 16.30
N ALA A 18 22.82 52.98 17.27
CA ALA A 18 23.41 51.92 18.07
C ALA A 18 22.45 51.03 18.91
N ALA A 19 22.95 49.83 19.22
CA ALA A 19 22.45 48.90 20.23
C ALA A 19 22.58 49.44 21.68
N PRO A 20 21.84 48.84 22.62
CA PRO A 20 22.55 48.29 23.77
C PRO A 20 22.19 46.82 24.10
N ALA A 21 23.17 46.23 24.79
CA ALA A 21 23.27 44.84 25.21
C ALA A 21 22.34 44.48 26.41
N GLY A 22 22.06 43.20 26.50
CA GLY A 22 21.95 42.51 27.78
C GLY A 22 20.63 41.85 28.10
N THR A 23 20.56 40.55 28.04
CA THR A 23 20.49 39.65 29.21
C THR A 23 20.26 38.22 28.73
N ALA A 24 21.10 37.30 29.22
CA ALA A 24 21.05 35.88 28.96
C ALA A 24 19.86 35.23 29.68
N GLY A 25 19.04 34.46 28.93
CA GLY A 25 18.06 33.52 29.46
C GLY A 25 18.48 32.08 29.10
N PRO A 26 18.01 31.06 29.81
CA PRO A 26 18.63 29.72 29.83
C PRO A 26 18.41 28.93 28.54
N ALA A 27 19.41 28.11 28.24
CA ALA A 27 19.51 27.25 27.08
C ALA A 27 18.35 26.25 27.01
N THR A 28 17.58 26.30 25.93
CA THR A 28 16.62 25.27 25.53
C THR A 28 17.36 24.20 24.72
N ALA A 29 17.13 22.94 25.08
CA ALA A 29 17.62 21.76 24.38
C ALA A 29 17.20 21.73 22.88
N PRO A 30 17.99 21.13 21.99
CA PRO A 30 17.67 21.11 20.57
C PRO A 30 16.41 20.28 20.29
N ALA A 31 15.45 20.90 19.61
CA ALA A 31 14.25 20.24 19.11
C ALA A 31 14.60 19.14 18.10
N ALA A 32 13.99 17.99 18.24
CA ALA A 32 14.07 16.89 17.28
C ALA A 32 13.59 17.34 15.89
N PRO A 33 14.16 16.81 14.81
CA PRO A 33 13.75 17.19 13.45
C PRO A 33 12.29 16.78 13.19
N PRO A 34 11.52 17.59 12.44
CA PRO A 34 10.12 17.30 12.15
C PRO A 34 10.02 16.03 11.30
N ARG A 35 9.21 15.09 11.77
CA ARG A 35 8.81 13.88 11.02
C ARG A 35 8.01 14.33 9.80
N GLY A 36 8.41 13.88 8.61
CA GLY A 36 7.73 14.17 7.35
C GLY A 36 6.28 13.65 7.34
N PRO A 37 5.38 14.30 6.58
CA PRO A 37 3.97 13.96 6.55
C PRO A 37 3.72 12.59 5.90
N ALA A 38 2.78 11.84 6.49
CA ALA A 38 2.28 10.56 5.99
C ALA A 38 1.67 10.74 4.59
N GLY A 39 2.05 9.87 3.65
CA GLY A 39 1.56 9.90 2.29
C GLY A 39 0.05 9.64 2.21
N GLY A 40 -0.68 10.53 1.54
CA GLY A 40 -2.08 10.36 1.18
C GLY A 40 -2.30 9.25 0.13
N PRO A 41 -3.55 8.82 -0.15
CA PRO A 41 -3.86 7.69 -1.00
C PRO A 41 -3.34 7.89 -2.42
N GLY A 42 -2.32 7.11 -2.79
CA GLY A 42 -1.61 7.21 -4.05
C GLY A 42 -2.48 6.83 -5.24
N ARG A 43 -2.64 7.74 -6.17
CA ARG A 43 -3.00 7.40 -7.55
C ARG A 43 -1.92 6.45 -8.10
N GLY A 44 -2.34 5.29 -8.57
CA GLY A 44 -1.45 4.29 -9.17
C GLY A 44 -0.58 4.89 -10.30
N PRO A 45 0.66 4.41 -10.46
CA PRO A 45 1.57 4.93 -11.48
C PRO A 45 1.00 4.64 -12.87
N GLY A 46 0.88 5.68 -13.69
CA GLY A 46 0.64 5.53 -15.12
C GLY A 46 1.80 4.76 -15.80
N PRO A 47 1.64 4.26 -17.01
CA PRO A 47 2.57 3.32 -17.67
C PRO A 47 4.01 3.85 -17.92
N MET A 48 4.33 5.05 -17.47
CA MET A 48 5.67 5.67 -17.58
C MET A 48 6.38 5.92 -16.22
N GLY A 49 5.77 5.52 -15.08
CA GLY A 49 6.23 5.89 -13.74
C GLY A 49 7.44 5.12 -13.19
N GLY A 50 8.05 4.20 -13.94
CA GLY A 50 9.03 3.26 -13.40
C GLY A 50 10.49 3.74 -13.25
N MET A 51 10.88 4.90 -13.78
CA MET A 51 12.31 5.28 -13.88
C MET A 51 12.83 6.27 -12.85
N GLY A 52 12.06 6.66 -11.85
CA GLY A 52 12.52 7.75 -10.97
C GLY A 52 12.06 7.72 -9.52
N MET A 53 11.17 6.83 -9.14
CA MET A 53 10.82 6.71 -7.72
C MET A 53 12.01 6.17 -6.93
N PRO A 54 12.32 6.71 -5.75
CA PRO A 54 13.17 5.99 -4.81
C PRO A 54 12.46 4.68 -4.52
N VAL A 55 12.95 3.59 -5.15
CA VAL A 55 12.49 2.24 -4.86
C VAL A 55 12.86 2.00 -3.42
N GLU A 56 11.89 1.86 -2.53
CA GLU A 56 12.14 1.39 -1.18
C GLU A 56 12.89 0.07 -1.30
N LYS A 57 14.13 0.08 -0.85
CA LYS A 57 14.97 -1.11 -0.92
C LYS A 57 14.53 -2.04 0.19
N PRO A 58 14.20 -3.30 -0.11
CA PRO A 58 13.93 -4.28 0.92
C PRO A 58 15.17 -4.42 1.81
N MET A 59 14.97 -4.59 3.12
CA MET A 59 16.05 -4.81 4.08
C MET A 59 16.72 -6.18 3.86
N ASP A 60 15.92 -7.22 3.59
CA ASP A 60 16.39 -8.54 3.18
C ASP A 60 15.76 -9.01 1.87
N PHE A 61 16.34 -8.56 0.75
CA PHE A 61 15.88 -8.94 -0.59
C PHE A 61 15.88 -10.46 -0.82
N LYS A 62 16.94 -11.16 -0.38
CA LYS A 62 17.07 -12.61 -0.66
C LYS A 62 16.12 -13.44 0.19
N GLY A 63 15.96 -13.10 1.46
CA GLY A 63 15.03 -13.78 2.37
C GLY A 63 13.59 -13.60 1.93
N SER A 64 13.18 -12.36 1.66
CA SER A 64 11.83 -12.01 1.22
C SER A 64 11.48 -12.62 -0.14
N LEU A 65 12.41 -12.59 -1.10
CA LEU A 65 12.21 -13.26 -2.40
C LEU A 65 12.08 -14.79 -2.26
N ARG A 66 12.91 -15.42 -1.40
CA ARG A 66 12.84 -16.87 -1.14
C ARG A 66 11.53 -17.25 -0.47
N ARG A 67 11.07 -16.46 0.49
CA ARG A 67 9.78 -16.65 1.18
C ARG A 67 8.62 -16.49 0.21
N PHE A 68 8.67 -15.45 -0.61
CA PHE A 68 7.67 -15.22 -1.66
C PHE A 68 7.65 -16.36 -2.68
N ALA A 69 8.81 -16.83 -3.15
CA ALA A 69 8.89 -18.03 -4.00
C ALA A 69 8.34 -19.28 -3.29
N GLY A 70 8.48 -19.34 -1.95
CA GLY A 70 7.86 -20.36 -1.10
C GLY A 70 6.33 -20.35 -1.13
N SER A 71 5.70 -19.18 -1.21
CA SER A 71 4.23 -19.05 -1.29
C SER A 71 3.66 -19.59 -2.61
N LEU A 72 4.50 -19.77 -3.64
CA LEU A 72 4.12 -20.41 -4.92
C LEU A 72 4.20 -21.94 -4.88
N ARG A 73 4.68 -22.56 -3.80
CA ARG A 73 4.82 -24.04 -3.70
C ARG A 73 3.53 -24.81 -3.96
N PRO A 74 2.35 -24.37 -3.51
CA PRO A 74 1.10 -25.07 -3.82
C PRO A 74 0.80 -25.14 -5.32
N GLU A 75 1.29 -24.18 -6.10
CA GLU A 75 1.08 -24.04 -7.53
C GLU A 75 2.26 -24.60 -8.38
N ARG A 76 3.22 -25.31 -7.78
CA ARG A 76 4.48 -25.76 -8.42
C ARG A 76 4.28 -26.46 -9.77
N LEU A 77 3.26 -27.31 -9.89
CA LEU A 77 2.98 -28.02 -11.14
C LEU A 77 2.61 -27.05 -12.26
N ARG A 78 1.76 -26.05 -11.96
CA ARG A 78 1.38 -25.01 -12.92
C ARG A 78 2.54 -24.09 -13.29
N VAL A 79 3.41 -23.80 -12.33
CA VAL A 79 4.66 -23.04 -12.59
C VAL A 79 5.57 -23.84 -13.53
N VAL A 80 5.71 -25.15 -13.36
CA VAL A 80 6.47 -25.99 -14.31
C VAL A 80 5.84 -25.99 -15.70
N VAL A 81 4.52 -26.14 -15.80
CA VAL A 81 3.81 -26.07 -17.09
C VAL A 81 4.02 -24.70 -17.76
N LEU A 82 3.94 -23.62 -17.00
CA LEU A 82 4.22 -22.25 -17.47
C LEU A 82 5.64 -22.13 -18.05
N MET A 83 6.64 -22.71 -17.38
CA MET A 83 8.02 -22.71 -17.85
C MET A 83 8.18 -23.49 -19.16
N VAL A 84 7.58 -24.67 -19.26
CA VAL A 84 7.60 -25.51 -20.48
C VAL A 84 6.92 -24.77 -21.65
N LEU A 85 5.76 -24.17 -21.42
CA LEU A 85 5.06 -23.38 -22.44
C LEU A 85 5.88 -22.15 -22.87
N GLY A 86 6.55 -21.49 -21.91
CA GLY A 86 7.46 -20.37 -22.21
C GLY A 86 8.63 -20.79 -23.08
N ILE A 87 9.27 -21.91 -22.75
CA ILE A 87 10.35 -22.48 -23.57
C ILE A 87 9.83 -22.80 -24.99
N GLY A 88 8.69 -23.46 -25.10
CA GLY A 88 8.09 -23.77 -26.39
C GLY A 88 7.73 -22.54 -27.21
N SER A 89 7.11 -21.53 -26.58
CA SER A 89 6.76 -20.26 -27.22
C SER A 89 8.00 -19.54 -27.75
N VAL A 90 9.06 -19.45 -26.94
CA VAL A 90 10.32 -18.79 -27.33
C VAL A 90 11.03 -19.59 -28.44
N ALA A 91 11.11 -20.91 -28.33
CA ALA A 91 11.74 -21.75 -29.34
C ALA A 91 11.07 -21.55 -30.72
N LEU A 92 9.74 -21.56 -30.76
CA LEU A 92 9.00 -21.28 -31.99
C LEU A 92 9.22 -19.85 -32.49
N THR A 93 9.17 -18.85 -31.62
CA THR A 93 9.39 -17.43 -31.99
C THR A 93 10.78 -17.22 -32.59
N VAL A 94 11.80 -17.87 -32.02
CA VAL A 94 13.20 -17.74 -32.47
C VAL A 94 13.43 -18.47 -33.82
N MET A 95 12.61 -19.45 -34.19
CA MET A 95 12.70 -20.08 -35.51
C MET A 95 12.15 -19.20 -36.65
N GLY A 96 11.23 -18.28 -36.35
CA GLY A 96 10.54 -17.46 -37.35
C GLY A 96 11.46 -16.69 -38.32
N PRO A 97 12.44 -15.92 -37.83
CA PRO A 97 13.36 -15.18 -38.70
C PRO A 97 14.16 -16.07 -39.67
N LYS A 98 14.56 -17.26 -39.22
CA LYS A 98 15.29 -18.21 -40.09
C LYS A 98 14.40 -18.72 -41.22
N LEU A 99 13.19 -19.14 -40.94
CA LEU A 99 12.22 -19.58 -41.93
C LEU A 99 11.85 -18.50 -42.95
N LEU A 100 11.73 -17.23 -42.47
CA LEU A 100 11.54 -16.08 -43.37
C LEU A 100 12.78 -15.84 -44.24
N GLY A 101 13.98 -16.04 -43.69
CA GLY A 101 15.23 -16.03 -44.48
C GLY A 101 15.27 -17.10 -45.55
N ASP A 102 14.82 -18.33 -45.20
CA ASP A 102 14.75 -19.44 -46.17
C ASP A 102 13.74 -19.15 -47.29
N ALA A 103 12.58 -18.53 -46.98
CA ALA A 103 11.64 -18.07 -47.98
C ALA A 103 12.24 -17.01 -48.91
N THR A 104 13.06 -16.10 -48.36
CA THR A 104 13.82 -15.10 -49.17
C THR A 104 14.84 -15.76 -50.07
N ASN A 105 15.52 -16.80 -49.60
CA ASN A 105 16.43 -17.60 -50.42
C ASN A 105 15.72 -18.27 -51.59
N VAL A 106 14.52 -18.86 -51.41
CA VAL A 106 13.70 -19.44 -52.47
C VAL A 106 13.34 -18.41 -53.55
N ILE A 107 12.94 -17.21 -53.15
CA ILE A 107 12.61 -16.12 -54.07
C ILE A 107 13.87 -15.71 -54.85
N PHE A 108 14.99 -15.54 -54.16
CA PHE A 108 16.24 -15.09 -54.78
C PHE A 108 16.84 -16.15 -55.69
N ALA A 109 16.78 -17.44 -55.30
CA ALA A 109 17.21 -18.56 -56.13
C ALA A 109 16.42 -18.66 -57.44
N GLY A 110 15.08 -18.49 -57.38
CA GLY A 110 14.23 -18.47 -58.57
C GLY A 110 14.49 -17.28 -59.48
N PHE A 111 14.76 -16.07 -58.89
CA PHE A 111 15.10 -14.90 -59.67
C PHE A 111 16.44 -15.06 -60.43
N VAL A 112 17.45 -15.62 -59.76
CA VAL A 112 18.77 -15.89 -60.38
C VAL A 112 18.66 -17.05 -61.36
N GLY A 113 17.92 -18.14 -61.01
CA GLY A 113 17.72 -19.28 -61.89
C GLY A 113 17.06 -18.93 -63.23
N ALA A 114 16.07 -17.99 -63.22
CA ALA A 114 15.44 -17.52 -64.45
C ALA A 114 16.38 -16.75 -65.41
N GLN A 115 17.51 -16.26 -64.91
CA GLN A 115 18.50 -15.53 -65.73
C GLN A 115 19.60 -16.43 -66.31
N LEU A 116 19.65 -17.69 -65.88
CA LEU A 116 20.63 -18.68 -66.35
C LEU A 116 20.05 -19.53 -67.48
N GLU A 117 20.92 -20.03 -68.38
CA GLU A 117 20.50 -20.89 -69.50
C GLU A 117 19.95 -22.22 -69.00
N SER A 118 18.83 -22.65 -69.60
CA SER A 118 18.21 -23.95 -69.33
C SER A 118 19.09 -25.11 -69.75
N GLY A 119 19.19 -26.16 -68.88
CA GLY A 119 19.93 -27.38 -69.20
C GLY A 119 21.40 -27.40 -68.73
N VAL A 120 21.88 -26.34 -68.08
CA VAL A 120 23.20 -26.27 -67.46
C VAL A 120 23.05 -26.53 -65.94
N THR A 121 24.02 -27.25 -65.34
CA THR A 121 24.03 -27.38 -63.88
C THR A 121 24.51 -26.12 -63.21
N THR A 122 24.16 -25.87 -61.94
CA THR A 122 24.62 -24.71 -61.17
C THR A 122 26.14 -24.63 -61.11
N GLU A 123 26.83 -25.78 -60.99
CA GLU A 123 28.30 -25.87 -61.01
C GLU A 123 28.87 -25.44 -62.36
N GLN A 124 28.29 -25.93 -63.48
CA GLN A 124 28.70 -25.53 -64.83
C GLN A 124 28.47 -24.03 -65.07
N ALA A 125 27.41 -23.47 -64.57
CA ALA A 125 27.16 -22.01 -64.64
C ALA A 125 28.21 -21.22 -63.85
N ILE A 126 28.60 -21.71 -62.66
CA ILE A 126 29.66 -21.13 -61.84
C ILE A 126 31.01 -21.16 -62.57
N ASP A 127 31.38 -22.32 -63.10
CA ASP A 127 32.62 -22.52 -63.83
C ASP A 127 32.65 -21.68 -65.13
N GLY A 128 31.55 -21.56 -65.83
CA GLY A 128 31.38 -20.70 -67.01
C GLY A 128 31.57 -19.21 -66.67
N LEU A 129 31.04 -18.73 -65.54
CA LEU A 129 31.26 -17.38 -65.07
C LEU A 129 32.73 -17.13 -64.69
N ARG A 130 33.41 -18.09 -64.05
CA ARG A 130 34.84 -18.01 -63.74
C ARG A 130 35.67 -18.00 -65.00
N ALA A 131 35.38 -18.80 -66.00
CA ALA A 131 36.05 -18.82 -67.25
C ALA A 131 35.93 -17.49 -68.03
N GLN A 132 34.88 -16.72 -67.79
CA GLN A 132 34.65 -15.37 -68.31
C GLN A 132 35.26 -14.25 -67.44
N GLY A 133 36.01 -14.61 -66.39
CA GLY A 133 36.62 -13.62 -65.47
C GLY A 133 35.60 -12.90 -64.55
N GLN A 134 34.39 -13.49 -64.42
CA GLN A 134 33.33 -12.92 -63.60
C GLN A 134 33.29 -13.62 -62.21
N ASP A 135 34.45 -13.66 -61.53
CA ASP A 135 34.63 -14.37 -60.25
C ASP A 135 33.62 -13.93 -59.18
N ARG A 136 33.31 -12.62 -59.09
CA ARG A 136 32.33 -12.11 -58.12
C ARG A 136 30.91 -12.63 -58.37
N GLN A 137 30.51 -12.83 -59.63
CA GLN A 137 29.17 -13.38 -59.94
C GLN A 137 29.14 -14.88 -59.71
N ALA A 138 30.24 -15.58 -59.97
CA ALA A 138 30.43 -16.97 -59.64
C ALA A 138 30.35 -17.22 -58.13
N ASP A 139 31.02 -16.38 -57.31
CA ASP A 139 30.98 -16.47 -55.84
C ASP A 139 29.58 -16.13 -55.30
N LEU A 140 28.91 -15.09 -55.81
CA LEU A 140 27.52 -14.80 -55.50
C LEU A 140 26.60 -16.00 -55.77
N LEU A 141 26.73 -16.63 -56.97
CA LEU A 141 25.91 -17.77 -57.36
C LEU A 141 26.17 -18.98 -56.45
N SER A 142 27.41 -19.20 -56.04
CA SER A 142 27.78 -20.30 -55.12
C SER A 142 27.16 -20.16 -53.73
N GLY A 143 26.88 -18.93 -53.29
CA GLY A 143 26.25 -18.58 -52.00
C GLY A 143 24.71 -18.68 -52.01
N VAL A 144 24.07 -18.91 -53.16
CA VAL A 144 22.62 -18.99 -53.25
C VAL A 144 22.17 -20.47 -53.26
N PRO A 145 21.58 -20.97 -52.17
CA PRO A 145 21.14 -22.35 -52.10
C PRO A 145 19.90 -22.57 -52.97
N GLY A 146 19.88 -23.74 -53.70
CA GLY A 146 18.69 -24.20 -54.44
C GLY A 146 18.43 -23.52 -55.77
N VAL A 147 19.43 -22.87 -56.39
CA VAL A 147 19.31 -22.32 -57.75
C VAL A 147 19.20 -23.47 -58.76
N VAL A 148 18.16 -23.43 -59.60
CA VAL A 148 18.01 -24.35 -60.75
C VAL A 148 18.02 -23.48 -62.02
N PRO A 149 19.09 -23.61 -62.85
CA PRO A 149 19.20 -22.80 -64.07
C PRO A 149 18.02 -23.04 -65.02
N GLY A 150 17.48 -21.94 -65.57
CA GLY A 150 16.32 -21.96 -66.45
C GLY A 150 14.98 -22.09 -65.76
N GLN A 151 14.94 -22.17 -64.44
CA GLN A 151 13.69 -22.22 -63.67
C GLN A 151 13.48 -20.89 -62.92
N GLY A 152 12.21 -20.41 -62.90
CA GLY A 152 11.80 -19.27 -62.10
C GLY A 152 11.55 -19.66 -60.66
N ILE A 153 10.83 -18.80 -59.94
CA ILE A 153 10.48 -19.00 -58.51
C ILE A 153 9.63 -20.25 -58.34
N ASP A 154 10.07 -21.16 -57.48
CA ASP A 154 9.26 -22.31 -57.04
C ASP A 154 8.19 -21.83 -56.04
N PHE A 155 7.02 -21.49 -56.57
CA PHE A 155 5.88 -21.05 -55.75
C PHE A 155 5.38 -22.14 -54.81
N THR A 156 5.58 -23.44 -55.13
CA THR A 156 5.15 -24.55 -54.29
C THR A 156 6.00 -24.59 -53.01
N LEU A 157 7.32 -24.56 -53.17
CA LEU A 157 8.26 -24.53 -52.05
C LEU A 157 8.12 -23.25 -51.24
N LEU A 158 7.91 -22.11 -51.92
CA LEU A 158 7.68 -20.80 -51.25
C LEU A 158 6.41 -20.88 -50.36
N MET A 159 5.28 -21.38 -50.91
CA MET A 159 4.04 -21.49 -50.14
C MET A 159 4.15 -22.47 -48.98
N GLN A 160 4.89 -23.56 -49.14
CA GLN A 160 5.19 -24.49 -48.04
C GLN A 160 5.99 -23.83 -46.95
N THR A 161 7.05 -23.09 -47.29
CA THR A 161 7.91 -22.37 -46.33
C THR A 161 7.14 -21.29 -45.60
N LEU A 162 6.33 -20.50 -46.33
CA LEU A 162 5.45 -19.51 -45.72
C LEU A 162 4.38 -20.14 -44.83
N GLY A 163 3.84 -21.31 -45.23
CA GLY A 163 2.92 -22.08 -44.41
C GLY A 163 3.54 -22.50 -43.07
N TRP A 164 4.82 -22.93 -43.09
CA TRP A 164 5.56 -23.24 -41.87
C TRP A 164 5.80 -21.98 -41.01
N VAL A 165 6.09 -20.83 -41.61
CA VAL A 165 6.21 -19.54 -40.87
C VAL A 165 4.93 -19.24 -40.12
N VAL A 166 3.77 -19.33 -40.80
CA VAL A 166 2.46 -19.10 -40.18
C VAL A 166 2.19 -20.14 -39.08
N ALA A 167 2.47 -21.40 -39.30
CA ALA A 167 2.26 -22.46 -38.31
C ALA A 167 3.11 -22.23 -37.04
N VAL A 168 4.37 -21.83 -37.20
CA VAL A 168 5.30 -21.54 -36.09
C VAL A 168 4.82 -20.35 -35.29
N TYR A 169 4.41 -19.25 -35.95
CA TYR A 169 3.91 -18.08 -35.23
C TYR A 169 2.55 -18.33 -34.56
N LEU A 170 1.65 -19.12 -35.18
CA LEU A 170 0.40 -19.55 -34.54
C LEU A 170 0.67 -20.42 -33.31
N GLY A 171 1.62 -21.35 -33.41
CA GLY A 171 2.07 -22.18 -32.29
C GLY A 171 2.66 -21.34 -31.16
N ALA A 172 3.53 -20.39 -31.49
CA ALA A 172 4.12 -19.46 -30.52
C ALA A 172 3.05 -18.61 -29.82
N PHE A 173 2.08 -18.11 -30.59
CA PHE A 173 0.94 -17.36 -30.04
C PHE A 173 0.11 -18.23 -29.08
N LEU A 174 -0.24 -19.45 -29.47
CA LEU A 174 -1.04 -20.36 -28.65
C LEU A 174 -0.33 -20.70 -27.33
N PHE A 175 0.97 -20.99 -27.37
CA PHE A 175 1.77 -21.26 -26.18
C PHE A 175 1.88 -20.03 -25.28
N GLY A 176 2.12 -18.86 -25.88
CA GLY A 176 2.16 -17.58 -25.15
C GLY A 176 0.82 -17.21 -24.51
N TRP A 177 -0.29 -17.41 -25.22
CA TRP A 177 -1.63 -17.19 -24.68
C TRP A 177 -1.95 -18.12 -23.51
N LEU A 178 -1.64 -19.42 -23.65
CA LEU A 178 -1.85 -20.41 -22.59
C LEU A 178 -0.96 -20.12 -21.37
N GLN A 179 0.29 -19.72 -21.61
CA GLN A 179 1.23 -19.27 -20.58
C GLN A 179 0.65 -18.07 -19.80
N ALA A 180 0.17 -17.03 -20.49
CA ALA A 180 -0.42 -15.85 -19.86
C ALA A 180 -1.65 -16.20 -19.00
N ARG A 181 -2.54 -17.07 -19.51
CA ARG A 181 -3.72 -17.54 -18.78
C ARG A 181 -3.34 -18.30 -17.50
N ILE A 182 -2.35 -19.19 -17.58
CA ILE A 182 -1.88 -19.95 -16.41
C ILE A 182 -1.20 -19.01 -15.41
N THR A 183 -0.36 -18.07 -15.87
CA THR A 183 0.31 -17.07 -15.01
C THR A 183 -0.72 -16.29 -14.20
N THR A 184 -1.71 -15.71 -14.86
CA THR A 184 -2.79 -14.98 -14.17
C THR A 184 -3.49 -15.86 -13.14
N GLY A 185 -3.82 -17.09 -13.48
CA GLY A 185 -4.48 -18.03 -12.58
C GLY A 185 -3.62 -18.38 -11.35
N VAL A 186 -2.32 -18.57 -11.51
CA VAL A 186 -1.37 -18.83 -10.40
C VAL A 186 -1.28 -17.63 -9.48
N VAL A 187 -1.05 -16.43 -10.05
CA VAL A 187 -0.90 -15.20 -9.27
C VAL A 187 -2.17 -14.90 -8.48
N GLN A 188 -3.34 -14.93 -9.11
CA GLN A 188 -4.60 -14.59 -8.44
C GLN A 188 -4.92 -15.55 -7.28
N ARG A 189 -4.65 -16.85 -7.42
CA ARG A 189 -4.81 -17.81 -6.32
C ARG A 189 -3.83 -17.56 -5.18
N THR A 190 -2.57 -17.30 -5.51
CA THR A 190 -1.56 -16.98 -4.49
C THR A 190 -1.93 -15.71 -3.73
N MET A 191 -2.41 -14.67 -4.43
CA MET A 191 -2.84 -13.41 -3.79
C MET A 191 -4.10 -13.58 -2.94
N ARG A 192 -5.06 -14.40 -3.40
CA ARG A 192 -6.21 -14.75 -2.57
C ARG A 192 -5.77 -15.40 -1.26
N ASN A 193 -4.94 -16.43 -1.33
CA ASN A 193 -4.43 -17.10 -0.13
C ASN A 193 -3.65 -16.14 0.80
N LEU A 194 -2.92 -15.18 0.22
CA LEU A 194 -2.20 -14.18 1.00
C LEU A 194 -3.15 -13.22 1.70
N ARG A 195 -4.22 -12.77 1.03
CA ARG A 195 -5.26 -11.93 1.65
C ARG A 195 -5.99 -12.67 2.77
N ASP A 196 -6.36 -13.95 2.54
CA ASP A 196 -7.01 -14.78 3.55
C ASP A 196 -6.11 -14.94 4.81
N GLN A 197 -4.79 -15.11 4.62
CA GLN A 197 -3.83 -15.17 5.74
C GLN A 197 -3.70 -13.84 6.48
N VAL A 198 -3.66 -12.73 5.75
CA VAL A 198 -3.56 -11.38 6.34
C VAL A 198 -4.83 -11.04 7.12
N GLU A 199 -5.99 -11.35 6.58
CA GLU A 199 -7.27 -11.14 7.26
C GLU A 199 -7.36 -11.96 8.55
N ALA A 200 -7.07 -13.26 8.49
CA ALA A 200 -7.03 -14.11 9.68
C ALA A 200 -5.99 -13.63 10.71
N LYS A 201 -4.88 -13.02 10.26
CA LYS A 201 -3.86 -12.44 11.14
C LYS A 201 -4.35 -11.17 11.82
N LEU A 202 -5.07 -10.29 11.10
CA LEU A 202 -5.61 -9.05 11.67
C LEU A 202 -6.52 -9.30 12.88
N HIS A 203 -7.28 -10.38 12.88
CA HIS A 203 -8.11 -10.78 14.01
C HIS A 203 -7.33 -11.31 15.23
N ARG A 204 -6.05 -11.68 15.04
CA ARG A 204 -5.21 -12.27 16.09
C ARG A 204 -4.11 -11.37 16.60
N ILE A 205 -3.87 -10.23 15.96
CA ILE A 205 -2.87 -9.27 16.44
C ILE A 205 -3.40 -8.54 17.69
N PRO A 206 -2.54 -8.28 18.69
CA PRO A 206 -2.94 -7.55 19.88
C PRO A 206 -3.19 -6.07 19.56
N LEU A 207 -4.06 -5.43 20.36
CA LEU A 207 -4.37 -3.99 20.20
C LEU A 207 -3.10 -3.13 20.34
N SER A 208 -2.14 -3.55 21.17
CA SER A 208 -0.84 -2.89 21.33
C SER A 208 -0.07 -2.72 20.01
N TYR A 209 -0.18 -3.68 19.09
CA TYR A 209 0.44 -3.58 17.77
C TYR A 209 -0.25 -2.52 16.89
N VAL A 210 -1.59 -2.45 17.00
CA VAL A 210 -2.41 -1.49 16.23
C VAL A 210 -2.19 -0.07 16.75
N ASP A 211 -2.15 0.12 18.07
CA ASP A 211 -1.95 1.42 18.73
C ASP A 211 -0.53 1.96 18.53
N ALA A 212 0.48 1.06 18.45
CA ALA A 212 1.86 1.46 18.18
C ALA A 212 2.11 1.93 16.74
N LYS A 213 1.20 1.66 15.81
CA LYS A 213 1.34 1.97 14.39
C LYS A 213 0.25 2.90 13.88
N GLN A 214 0.56 3.67 12.86
CA GLN A 214 -0.47 4.48 12.20
C GLN A 214 -1.47 3.57 11.46
N ARG A 215 -2.77 3.79 11.64
CA ARG A 215 -3.84 3.03 10.96
C ARG A 215 -3.65 2.97 9.44
N GLY A 216 -3.23 4.10 8.83
CA GLY A 216 -2.96 4.16 7.40
C GLY A 216 -1.81 3.25 6.95
N GLU A 217 -0.80 3.01 7.79
CA GLU A 217 0.29 2.08 7.49
C GLU A 217 -0.21 0.63 7.41
N ILE A 218 -1.00 0.19 8.40
CA ILE A 218 -1.58 -1.16 8.42
C ILE A 218 -2.50 -1.35 7.22
N LEU A 219 -3.40 -0.39 6.94
CA LEU A 219 -4.31 -0.44 5.81
C LEU A 219 -3.55 -0.51 4.47
N SER A 220 -2.47 0.27 4.32
CA SER A 220 -1.62 0.23 3.13
C SER A 220 -0.95 -1.14 2.93
N ARG A 221 -0.53 -1.81 4.00
CA ARG A 221 0.05 -3.17 3.93
C ARG A 221 -0.97 -4.22 3.46
N VAL A 222 -2.21 -4.09 3.90
CA VAL A 222 -3.31 -5.02 3.57
C VAL A 222 -3.83 -4.82 2.16
N THR A 223 -3.81 -3.59 1.64
CA THR A 223 -4.36 -3.24 0.32
C THR A 223 -3.25 -3.01 -0.71
N ASN A 224 -2.55 -1.88 -0.62
CA ASN A 224 -1.61 -1.43 -1.64
C ASN A 224 -0.41 -2.36 -1.81
N ASP A 225 0.15 -2.89 -0.70
CA ASP A 225 1.32 -3.76 -0.78
C ASP A 225 0.98 -5.11 -1.41
N ILE A 226 -0.15 -5.71 -1.06
CA ILE A 226 -0.60 -6.97 -1.69
C ILE A 226 -0.87 -6.76 -3.18
N ASP A 227 -1.48 -5.63 -3.57
CA ASP A 227 -1.74 -5.33 -4.98
C ASP A 227 -0.44 -5.05 -5.75
N ASN A 228 0.55 -4.38 -5.14
CA ASN A 228 1.87 -4.19 -5.74
C ASN A 228 2.61 -5.53 -5.92
N VAL A 229 2.52 -6.45 -4.95
CA VAL A 229 3.04 -7.81 -5.07
C VAL A 229 2.35 -8.56 -6.22
N ALA A 230 1.01 -8.46 -6.33
CA ALA A 230 0.24 -9.07 -7.40
C ALA A 230 0.65 -8.56 -8.78
N GLN A 231 0.74 -7.25 -8.94
CA GLN A 231 1.14 -6.59 -10.19
C GLN A 231 2.58 -6.97 -10.57
N THR A 232 3.51 -6.84 -9.64
CA THR A 232 4.91 -7.21 -9.84
C THR A 232 5.05 -8.65 -10.26
N THR A 233 4.40 -9.57 -9.55
CA THR A 233 4.47 -11.00 -9.85
C THR A 233 3.90 -11.32 -11.22
N THR A 234 2.77 -10.74 -11.58
CA THR A 234 2.14 -10.94 -12.90
C THR A 234 3.08 -10.49 -14.02
N GLN A 235 3.75 -9.35 -13.85
CA GLN A 235 4.63 -8.81 -14.86
C GLN A 235 6.00 -9.51 -14.90
N THR A 236 6.57 -9.87 -13.75
CA THR A 236 7.95 -10.39 -13.70
C THR A 236 8.03 -11.90 -13.89
N LEU A 237 7.08 -12.68 -13.38
CA LEU A 237 7.15 -14.14 -13.39
C LEU A 237 7.27 -14.74 -14.79
N ALA A 238 6.47 -14.26 -15.73
CA ALA A 238 6.50 -14.75 -17.11
C ALA A 238 7.55 -14.00 -17.96
N GLN A 239 7.64 -12.68 -17.82
CA GLN A 239 8.44 -11.86 -18.71
C GLN A 239 9.94 -12.01 -18.48
N LEU A 240 10.43 -12.11 -17.23
CA LEU A 240 11.85 -12.34 -16.95
C LEU A 240 12.35 -13.65 -17.55
N VAL A 241 11.54 -14.72 -17.40
CA VAL A 241 11.89 -16.03 -17.95
C VAL A 241 11.88 -15.99 -19.48
N THR A 242 10.82 -15.42 -20.07
CA THR A 242 10.71 -15.29 -21.53
C THR A 242 11.84 -14.43 -22.10
N ALA A 243 12.17 -13.31 -21.47
CA ALA A 243 13.26 -12.44 -21.89
C ALA A 243 14.63 -13.16 -21.83
N ALA A 244 14.92 -13.87 -20.73
CA ALA A 244 16.16 -14.63 -20.60
C ALA A 244 16.26 -15.74 -21.64
N LEU A 245 15.18 -16.51 -21.85
CA LEU A 245 15.13 -17.56 -22.88
C LEU A 245 15.27 -16.98 -24.29
N THR A 246 14.64 -15.83 -24.57
CA THR A 246 14.76 -15.16 -25.88
C THR A 246 16.20 -14.72 -26.14
N VAL A 247 16.86 -14.12 -25.15
CA VAL A 247 18.29 -13.74 -25.29
C VAL A 247 19.16 -14.96 -25.61
N VAL A 248 18.98 -16.05 -24.84
CA VAL A 248 19.76 -17.28 -25.06
C VAL A 248 19.44 -17.91 -26.42
N GLY A 249 18.16 -18.02 -26.79
CA GLY A 249 17.72 -18.60 -28.05
C GLY A 249 18.18 -17.80 -29.27
N VAL A 250 18.04 -16.46 -29.22
CA VAL A 250 18.49 -15.56 -30.29
C VAL A 250 20.01 -15.61 -30.45
N LEU A 251 20.76 -15.55 -29.33
CA LEU A 251 22.22 -15.70 -29.39
C LEU A 251 22.65 -17.04 -30.00
N GLY A 252 22.01 -18.13 -29.58
CA GLY A 252 22.25 -19.46 -30.14
C GLY A 252 22.07 -19.48 -31.66
N MET A 253 20.98 -18.91 -32.18
CA MET A 253 20.71 -18.82 -33.61
C MET A 253 21.70 -17.89 -34.33
N MET A 254 22.09 -16.75 -33.71
CA MET A 254 23.08 -15.85 -34.29
C MET A 254 24.46 -16.52 -34.46
N PHE A 255 24.92 -17.25 -33.44
CA PHE A 255 26.15 -18.02 -33.51
C PHE A 255 26.07 -19.18 -34.50
N TRP A 256 24.92 -19.82 -34.63
CA TRP A 256 24.71 -20.90 -35.59
C TRP A 256 24.76 -20.42 -37.04
N ILE A 257 24.21 -19.23 -37.35
CA ILE A 257 24.22 -18.65 -38.68
C ILE A 257 25.61 -18.10 -39.02
N SER A 258 26.16 -17.25 -38.15
CA SER A 258 27.47 -16.64 -38.38
C SER A 258 28.13 -16.16 -37.09
N PRO A 259 29.15 -16.88 -36.59
CA PRO A 259 29.91 -16.45 -35.40
C PRO A 259 30.50 -15.06 -35.52
N VAL A 260 30.97 -14.70 -36.73
CA VAL A 260 31.58 -13.39 -36.97
C VAL A 260 30.56 -12.25 -36.81
N LEU A 261 29.39 -12.39 -37.45
CA LEU A 261 28.33 -11.39 -37.32
C LEU A 261 27.78 -11.35 -35.88
N ALA A 262 27.72 -12.51 -35.21
CA ALA A 262 27.30 -12.59 -33.80
C ALA A 262 28.25 -11.80 -32.88
N LEU A 263 29.55 -11.93 -33.04
CA LEU A 263 30.53 -11.17 -32.27
C LEU A 263 30.42 -9.67 -32.54
N VAL A 264 30.23 -9.26 -33.81
CA VAL A 264 30.03 -7.85 -34.17
C VAL A 264 28.78 -7.29 -33.50
N ALA A 265 27.65 -8.01 -33.55
CA ALA A 265 26.42 -7.59 -32.90
C ALA A 265 26.58 -7.54 -31.37
N LEU A 266 27.35 -8.47 -30.80
CA LEU A 266 27.56 -8.53 -29.34
C LEU A 266 28.36 -7.32 -28.81
N VAL A 267 29.23 -6.68 -29.63
CA VAL A 267 29.95 -5.46 -29.25
C VAL A 267 29.03 -4.28 -28.97
N THR A 268 27.84 -4.25 -29.59
CA THR A 268 26.87 -3.17 -29.34
C THR A 268 26.24 -3.26 -27.95
N VAL A 269 26.24 -4.44 -27.29
CA VAL A 269 25.66 -4.65 -25.99
C VAL A 269 26.38 -3.87 -24.88
N PRO A 270 27.68 -4.06 -24.65
CA PRO A 270 28.39 -3.28 -23.65
C PRO A 270 28.31 -1.77 -23.93
N LEU A 271 28.33 -1.36 -25.20
CA LEU A 271 28.19 0.05 -25.59
C LEU A 271 26.81 0.60 -25.20
N SER A 272 25.73 -0.18 -25.42
CA SER A 272 24.38 0.17 -25.00
C SER A 272 24.27 0.29 -23.48
N VAL A 273 24.85 -0.65 -22.75
CA VAL A 273 24.87 -0.64 -21.27
C VAL A 273 25.61 0.58 -20.74
N ILE A 274 26.80 0.84 -21.24
CA ILE A 274 27.61 2.00 -20.82
C ILE A 274 26.85 3.30 -21.07
N MET A 275 26.27 3.46 -22.27
CA MET A 275 25.52 4.65 -22.65
C MET A 275 24.27 4.85 -21.77
N THR A 276 23.51 3.79 -21.55
CA THR A 276 22.34 3.83 -20.66
C THR A 276 22.75 4.18 -19.23
N MET A 277 23.81 3.57 -18.71
CA MET A 277 24.32 3.86 -17.36
C MET A 277 24.80 5.32 -17.21
N GLN A 278 25.46 5.87 -18.22
CA GLN A 278 25.90 7.27 -18.19
C GLN A 278 24.71 8.25 -18.17
N ILE A 279 23.68 7.99 -19.00
CA ILE A 279 22.48 8.82 -19.02
C ILE A 279 21.71 8.67 -17.69
N ALA A 280 21.53 7.44 -17.20
CA ALA A 280 20.87 7.17 -15.92
C ALA A 280 21.58 7.86 -14.74
N LYS A 281 22.92 7.80 -14.68
CA LYS A 281 23.72 8.48 -13.66
C LYS A 281 23.53 10.01 -13.67
N ARG A 282 23.32 10.61 -14.85
CA ARG A 282 23.06 12.05 -14.97
C ARG A 282 21.62 12.44 -14.69
N SER A 283 20.65 11.57 -14.99
CA SER A 283 19.23 11.84 -14.74
C SER A 283 18.82 11.60 -13.29
N GLN A 284 19.46 10.67 -12.58
CA GLN A 284 19.12 10.30 -11.21
C GLN A 284 19.05 11.49 -10.22
N PRO A 285 20.02 12.42 -10.15
CA PRO A 285 19.91 13.58 -9.26
C PRO A 285 18.73 14.48 -9.60
N GLN A 286 18.39 14.60 -10.87
CA GLN A 286 17.26 15.42 -11.32
C GLN A 286 15.91 14.79 -10.95
N PHE A 287 15.80 13.45 -10.96
CA PHE A 287 14.63 12.76 -10.45
C PHE A 287 14.48 12.93 -8.93
N ILE A 288 15.57 12.87 -8.17
CA ILE A 288 15.53 13.12 -6.72
C ILE A 288 15.00 14.53 -6.44
N GLU A 289 15.49 15.55 -7.17
CA GLU A 289 15.01 16.92 -7.04
C GLU A 289 13.54 17.07 -7.48
N GLN A 290 13.13 16.40 -8.55
CA GLN A 290 11.73 16.36 -8.98
C GLN A 290 10.83 15.81 -7.87
N TRP A 291 11.24 14.71 -7.21
CA TRP A 291 10.46 14.13 -6.10
C TRP A 291 10.40 15.05 -4.89
N ALA A 292 11.53 15.69 -4.54
CA ALA A 292 11.56 16.66 -3.46
C ALA A 292 10.65 17.86 -3.75
N ALA A 293 10.67 18.41 -4.97
CA ALA A 293 9.80 19.50 -5.38
C ALA A 293 8.31 19.07 -5.41
N THR A 294 8.01 17.83 -5.86
CA THR A 294 6.66 17.27 -5.80
C THR A 294 6.16 17.18 -4.36
N GLY A 295 7.02 16.73 -3.43
CA GLY A 295 6.69 16.65 -2.00
C GLY A 295 6.37 18.03 -1.40
N ARG A 296 7.17 19.04 -1.69
CA ARG A 296 6.93 20.43 -1.22
C ARG A 296 5.62 20.98 -1.78
N LEU A 297 5.38 20.80 -3.08
CA LEU A 297 4.14 21.27 -3.71
C LEU A 297 2.90 20.56 -3.11
N ASN A 298 2.97 19.25 -2.91
CA ASN A 298 1.86 18.50 -2.30
C ASN A 298 1.59 18.94 -0.86
N ALA A 299 2.64 19.15 -0.06
CA ALA A 299 2.50 19.67 1.31
C ALA A 299 1.83 21.04 1.31
N HIS A 300 2.23 21.97 0.40
CA HIS A 300 1.60 23.26 0.26
C HIS A 300 0.11 23.17 -0.17
N ILE A 301 -0.22 22.25 -1.09
CA ILE A 301 -1.61 22.00 -1.51
C ILE A 301 -2.44 21.47 -0.32
N GLU A 302 -1.93 20.49 0.41
CA GLU A 302 -2.60 19.90 1.57
C GLU A 302 -2.85 20.94 2.67
N GLU A 303 -1.83 21.75 3.01
CA GLU A 303 -1.94 22.84 3.98
C GLU A 303 -2.98 23.87 3.54
N SER A 304 -2.90 24.33 2.28
CA SER A 304 -3.80 25.34 1.74
C SER A 304 -5.25 24.84 1.63
N PHE A 305 -5.43 23.54 1.32
CA PHE A 305 -6.76 22.93 1.24
C PHE A 305 -7.37 22.71 2.62
N THR A 306 -6.59 22.19 3.57
CA THR A 306 -7.02 22.00 4.96
C THR A 306 -7.34 23.36 5.62
N GLY A 307 -6.49 24.36 5.38
CA GLY A 307 -6.68 25.74 5.87
C GLY A 307 -7.56 26.63 4.99
N HIS A 308 -8.31 26.08 4.00
CA HIS A 308 -9.00 26.89 2.99
C HIS A 308 -9.94 27.95 3.56
N ALA A 309 -10.68 27.62 4.62
CA ALA A 309 -11.55 28.57 5.30
C ALA A 309 -10.76 29.75 5.89
N LEU A 310 -9.60 29.47 6.51
CA LEU A 310 -8.71 30.48 7.08
C LEU A 310 -8.11 31.38 6.00
N VAL A 311 -7.62 30.78 4.91
CA VAL A 311 -7.09 31.52 3.74
C VAL A 311 -8.12 32.52 3.22
N LYS A 312 -9.41 32.10 3.14
CA LYS A 312 -10.50 32.99 2.70
C LYS A 312 -10.84 34.08 3.71
N VAL A 313 -10.98 33.72 4.99
CA VAL A 313 -11.39 34.67 6.03
C VAL A 313 -10.33 35.76 6.23
N TYR A 314 -9.05 35.41 6.16
CA TYR A 314 -7.95 36.36 6.35
C TYR A 314 -7.43 36.99 5.05
N GLY A 315 -8.01 36.70 3.89
CA GLY A 315 -7.67 37.32 2.61
C GLY A 315 -6.29 36.94 2.05
N HIS A 316 -5.75 35.76 2.41
CA HIS A 316 -4.41 35.32 1.99
C HIS A 316 -4.36 34.54 0.68
N GLN A 317 -5.38 34.67 -0.19
CA GLN A 317 -5.46 33.92 -1.46
C GLN A 317 -4.28 34.24 -2.40
N GLU A 318 -3.88 35.53 -2.48
CA GLU A 318 -2.80 35.98 -3.37
C GLU A 318 -1.44 35.42 -2.93
N SER A 319 -1.09 35.53 -1.64
CA SER A 319 0.16 34.98 -1.11
C SER A 319 0.24 33.45 -1.22
N THR A 320 -0.89 32.76 -1.03
CA THR A 320 -0.98 31.30 -1.23
C THR A 320 -0.77 30.92 -2.69
N ALA A 321 -1.35 31.70 -3.63
CA ALA A 321 -1.16 31.48 -5.08
C ALA A 321 0.28 31.76 -5.52
N GLU A 322 0.95 32.77 -4.97
CA GLU A 322 2.37 33.07 -5.22
C GLU A 322 3.30 31.95 -4.73
N ALA A 323 3.04 31.43 -3.52
CA ALA A 323 3.78 30.30 -2.97
C ALA A 323 3.60 29.06 -3.85
N PHE A 324 2.36 28.77 -4.26
CA PHE A 324 2.07 27.68 -5.21
C PHE A 324 2.81 27.87 -6.53
N ALA A 325 2.80 29.07 -7.12
CA ALA A 325 3.47 29.36 -8.38
C ALA A 325 4.99 29.13 -8.27
N THR A 326 5.59 29.49 -7.13
CA THR A 326 7.02 29.31 -6.86
C THR A 326 7.38 27.81 -6.80
N GLU A 327 6.66 27.02 -6.01
CA GLU A 327 6.90 25.58 -5.91
C GLU A 327 6.60 24.85 -7.24
N ASN A 328 5.55 25.26 -7.96
CA ASN A 328 5.23 24.71 -9.27
C ASN A 328 6.30 25.02 -10.32
N ALA A 329 6.89 26.22 -10.30
CA ALA A 329 8.01 26.58 -11.17
C ALA A 329 9.28 25.74 -10.87
N ALA A 330 9.56 25.51 -9.57
CA ALA A 330 10.64 24.62 -9.15
C ALA A 330 10.42 23.19 -9.62
N LEU A 331 9.21 22.66 -9.46
CA LEU A 331 8.82 21.34 -9.97
C LEU A 331 8.93 21.24 -11.48
N TYR A 332 8.46 22.26 -12.23
CA TYR A 332 8.60 22.31 -13.69
C TYR A 332 10.06 22.22 -14.10
N GLY A 333 10.94 23.04 -13.49
CA GLY A 333 12.37 23.05 -13.82
C GLY A 333 13.07 21.71 -13.56
N ALA A 334 12.80 21.08 -12.41
CA ALA A 334 13.33 19.78 -12.07
C ALA A 334 12.78 18.67 -12.99
N SER A 335 11.48 18.67 -13.24
CA SER A 335 10.80 17.71 -14.11
C SER A 335 11.29 17.79 -15.56
N PHE A 336 11.44 19.01 -16.10
CA PHE A 336 11.96 19.21 -17.45
C PHE A 336 13.37 18.61 -17.60
N LYS A 337 14.28 18.91 -16.66
CA LYS A 337 15.65 18.38 -16.69
C LYS A 337 15.67 16.85 -16.57
N ALA A 338 14.91 16.29 -15.63
CA ALA A 338 14.82 14.85 -15.42
C ALA A 338 14.30 14.14 -16.68
N GLN A 339 13.19 14.63 -17.23
CA GLN A 339 12.54 14.03 -18.41
C GLN A 339 13.37 14.23 -19.70
N PHE A 340 13.98 15.41 -19.88
CA PHE A 340 14.84 15.67 -21.05
C PHE A 340 16.05 14.73 -21.06
N ILE A 341 16.79 14.63 -19.94
CA ILE A 341 17.98 13.78 -19.86
C ILE A 341 17.59 12.31 -20.04
N SER A 342 16.58 11.82 -19.31
CA SER A 342 16.14 10.43 -19.42
C SER A 342 15.52 10.11 -20.79
N GLY A 343 14.81 11.07 -21.37
CA GLY A 343 14.21 10.97 -22.71
C GLY A 343 15.22 10.77 -23.83
N THR A 344 16.51 11.14 -23.63
CA THR A 344 17.57 10.88 -24.61
C THR A 344 17.95 9.40 -24.72
N ILE A 345 17.53 8.54 -23.77
CA ILE A 345 17.83 7.09 -23.81
C ILE A 345 17.28 6.46 -25.09
N GLN A 346 16.00 6.70 -25.41
CA GLN A 346 15.36 6.08 -26.57
C GLN A 346 16.00 6.47 -27.92
N PRO A 347 16.22 7.76 -28.24
CA PRO A 347 16.95 8.15 -29.45
C PRO A 347 18.36 7.59 -29.51
N ALA A 348 19.06 7.57 -28.38
CA ALA A 348 20.42 7.07 -28.29
C ALA A 348 20.50 5.55 -28.56
N MET A 349 19.58 4.78 -27.98
CA MET A 349 19.44 3.34 -28.23
C MET A 349 19.01 3.07 -29.69
N GLY A 350 18.11 3.89 -30.25
CA GLY A 350 17.70 3.82 -31.63
C GLY A 350 18.86 4.07 -32.59
N PHE A 351 19.71 5.08 -32.29
CA PHE A 351 20.93 5.33 -33.06
C PHE A 351 21.87 4.11 -33.04
N LEU A 352 22.11 3.53 -31.86
CA LEU A 352 22.99 2.39 -31.71
C LEU A 352 22.44 1.13 -32.42
N ALA A 353 21.14 0.91 -32.38
CA ALA A 353 20.48 -0.17 -33.10
C ALA A 353 20.58 0.00 -34.62
N ASN A 354 20.43 1.22 -35.13
CA ASN A 354 20.59 1.52 -36.55
C ASN A 354 22.08 1.40 -37.00
N LEU A 355 23.02 1.83 -36.15
CA LEU A 355 24.44 1.64 -36.41
C LEU A 355 24.79 0.14 -36.51
N ASN A 356 24.30 -0.65 -35.57
CA ASN A 356 24.45 -2.12 -35.61
C ASN A 356 23.83 -2.72 -36.89
N TYR A 357 22.62 -2.28 -37.25
CA TYR A 357 21.98 -2.69 -38.50
C TYR A 357 22.87 -2.40 -39.73
N VAL A 358 23.44 -1.19 -39.83
CA VAL A 358 24.32 -0.82 -40.95
C VAL A 358 25.57 -1.70 -40.98
N ILE A 359 26.21 -1.92 -39.82
CA ILE A 359 27.41 -2.77 -39.73
C ILE A 359 27.11 -4.21 -40.16
N VAL A 360 26.00 -4.78 -39.64
CA VAL A 360 25.54 -6.13 -40.00
C VAL A 360 25.19 -6.23 -41.49
N ALA A 361 24.51 -5.22 -42.06
CA ALA A 361 24.15 -5.19 -43.46
C ALA A 361 25.39 -5.11 -44.39
N VAL A 362 26.38 -4.27 -44.02
CA VAL A 362 27.64 -4.13 -44.81
C VAL A 362 28.46 -5.42 -44.74
N ILE A 363 28.76 -5.92 -43.53
CA ILE A 363 29.58 -7.13 -43.36
C ILE A 363 28.84 -8.35 -43.92
N GLY A 364 27.53 -8.45 -43.65
CA GLY A 364 26.66 -9.51 -44.18
C GLY A 364 26.61 -9.47 -45.70
N GLY A 365 26.42 -8.30 -46.31
CA GLY A 365 26.45 -8.09 -47.77
C GLY A 365 27.77 -8.48 -48.41
N LEU A 366 28.90 -8.12 -47.77
CA LEU A 366 30.23 -8.54 -48.22
C LEU A 366 30.38 -10.08 -48.17
N ARG A 367 29.85 -10.71 -47.16
CA ARG A 367 29.87 -12.18 -47.00
C ARG A 367 28.91 -12.89 -47.98
N VAL A 368 27.82 -12.25 -48.35
CA VAL A 368 26.95 -12.75 -49.45
C VAL A 368 27.70 -12.63 -50.77
N ALA A 369 28.37 -11.49 -51.03
CA ALA A 369 29.15 -11.29 -52.23
C ALA A 369 30.34 -12.25 -52.37
N SER A 370 30.87 -12.78 -51.26
CA SER A 370 31.91 -13.81 -51.23
C SER A 370 31.36 -15.25 -51.20
N GLY A 371 30.06 -15.44 -51.33
CA GLY A 371 29.42 -16.77 -51.33
C GLY A 371 29.42 -17.49 -49.98
N THR A 372 29.82 -16.83 -48.87
CA THR A 372 29.95 -17.45 -47.54
C THR A 372 28.68 -17.40 -46.72
N LEU A 373 27.68 -16.59 -47.08
CA LEU A 373 26.35 -16.50 -46.47
C LEU A 373 25.30 -16.34 -47.57
N SER A 374 24.08 -16.81 -47.30
CA SER A 374 22.93 -16.55 -48.16
C SER A 374 22.29 -15.18 -47.84
N LEU A 375 21.55 -14.62 -48.80
CA LEU A 375 20.80 -13.36 -48.59
C LEU A 375 19.76 -13.51 -47.45
N GLY A 376 19.09 -14.69 -47.39
CA GLY A 376 18.14 -15.00 -46.33
C GLY A 376 18.79 -15.11 -44.95
N ASP A 377 20.04 -15.59 -44.85
CA ASP A 377 20.78 -15.62 -43.59
C ASP A 377 21.05 -14.22 -43.04
N VAL A 378 21.44 -13.29 -43.92
CA VAL A 378 21.65 -11.89 -43.54
C VAL A 378 20.34 -11.24 -43.09
N GLN A 379 19.25 -11.49 -43.82
CA GLN A 379 17.91 -10.99 -43.40
C GLN A 379 17.49 -11.56 -42.05
N ALA A 380 17.64 -12.87 -41.81
CA ALA A 380 17.38 -13.50 -40.54
C ALA A 380 18.24 -12.89 -39.42
N PHE A 381 19.54 -12.66 -39.70
CA PHE A 381 20.47 -12.09 -38.75
C PHE A 381 20.10 -10.65 -38.35
N ILE A 382 19.65 -9.83 -39.29
CA ILE A 382 19.15 -8.46 -39.01
C ILE A 382 17.94 -8.52 -38.05
N GLN A 383 17.02 -9.45 -38.26
CA GLN A 383 15.86 -9.63 -37.36
C GLN A 383 16.31 -10.09 -35.97
N TYR A 384 17.22 -11.06 -35.87
CA TYR A 384 17.81 -11.50 -34.61
C TYR A 384 18.49 -10.38 -33.84
N SER A 385 19.26 -9.55 -34.55
CA SER A 385 19.92 -8.39 -33.95
C SER A 385 18.94 -7.42 -33.30
N ARG A 386 17.76 -7.20 -33.91
CA ARG A 386 16.70 -6.38 -33.35
C ARG A 386 16.01 -7.06 -32.17
N GLN A 387 15.71 -8.36 -32.30
CA GLN A 387 15.07 -9.15 -31.25
C GLN A 387 15.96 -9.33 -30.01
N PHE A 388 17.27 -9.20 -30.14
CA PHE A 388 18.23 -9.33 -29.04
C PHE A 388 18.24 -8.14 -28.10
N THR A 389 18.11 -6.91 -28.63
CA THR A 389 18.23 -5.69 -27.84
C THR A 389 17.02 -5.42 -26.96
N GLN A 390 15.81 -5.76 -27.40
CA GLN A 390 14.57 -5.49 -26.69
C GLN A 390 14.47 -6.19 -25.32
N PRO A 391 14.73 -7.52 -25.18
CA PRO A 391 14.69 -8.20 -23.89
C PRO A 391 15.70 -7.66 -22.87
N LEU A 392 16.84 -7.16 -23.30
CA LEU A 392 17.85 -6.60 -22.40
C LEU A 392 17.34 -5.34 -21.70
N THR A 393 16.66 -4.46 -22.43
CA THR A 393 16.03 -3.26 -21.84
C THR A 393 14.86 -3.63 -20.92
N GLN A 394 14.07 -4.67 -21.26
CA GLN A 394 13.00 -5.17 -20.43
C GLN A 394 13.50 -5.72 -19.09
N VAL A 395 14.56 -6.54 -19.09
CA VAL A 395 15.14 -7.08 -17.85
C VAL A 395 15.59 -5.94 -16.93
N ALA A 396 16.22 -4.91 -17.47
CA ALA A 396 16.68 -3.76 -16.69
C ALA A 396 15.52 -2.99 -16.03
N SER A 397 14.42 -2.77 -16.75
CA SER A 397 13.23 -2.10 -16.19
C SER A 397 12.51 -2.96 -15.13
N MET A 398 12.50 -4.28 -15.33
CA MET A 398 11.87 -5.22 -14.41
C MET A 398 12.62 -5.37 -13.09
N MET A 399 13.91 -5.10 -13.02
CA MET A 399 14.66 -5.16 -11.77
C MET A 399 14.13 -4.15 -10.73
N ASN A 400 13.77 -2.95 -11.16
CA ASN A 400 13.17 -1.95 -10.27
C ASN A 400 11.77 -2.38 -9.80
N LEU A 401 10.96 -2.94 -10.71
CA LEU A 401 9.65 -3.46 -10.37
C LEU A 401 9.75 -4.63 -9.38
N LEU A 402 10.69 -5.55 -9.62
CA LEU A 402 10.95 -6.67 -8.72
C LEU A 402 11.39 -6.20 -7.34
N GLN A 403 12.27 -5.18 -7.24
CA GLN A 403 12.67 -4.61 -5.95
C GLN A 403 11.49 -4.02 -5.20
N SER A 404 10.62 -3.25 -5.88
CA SER A 404 9.40 -2.70 -5.28
C SER A 404 8.45 -3.79 -4.79
N GLY A 405 8.19 -4.81 -5.61
CA GLY A 405 7.31 -5.92 -5.21
C GLY A 405 7.87 -6.75 -4.06
N VAL A 406 9.20 -6.96 -4.00
CA VAL A 406 9.85 -7.66 -2.88
C VAL A 406 9.79 -6.82 -1.61
N ALA A 407 9.97 -5.49 -1.68
CA ALA A 407 9.81 -4.61 -0.53
C ALA A 407 8.37 -4.63 0.01
N SER A 408 7.36 -4.58 -0.88
CA SER A 408 5.96 -4.73 -0.47
C SER A 408 5.67 -6.10 0.14
N ALA A 409 6.23 -7.18 -0.43
CA ALA A 409 6.11 -8.52 0.14
C ALA A 409 6.75 -8.62 1.54
N GLU A 410 7.89 -7.98 1.76
CA GLU A 410 8.55 -7.90 3.06
C GLU A 410 7.64 -7.24 4.10
N ARG A 411 7.02 -6.09 3.79
CA ARG A 411 6.08 -5.42 4.70
C ARG A 411 4.84 -6.25 5.02
N VAL A 412 4.32 -7.00 4.04
CA VAL A 412 3.20 -7.93 4.27
C VAL A 412 3.65 -9.09 5.17
N PHE A 413 4.86 -9.63 4.96
CA PHE A 413 5.41 -10.68 5.80
C PHE A 413 5.71 -10.21 7.22
N ASP A 414 6.16 -8.96 7.42
CA ASP A 414 6.32 -8.36 8.74
C ASP A 414 5.00 -8.31 9.51
N LEU A 415 3.89 -8.04 8.80
CA LEU A 415 2.55 -8.09 9.42
C LEU A 415 2.15 -9.53 9.79
N LEU A 416 2.43 -10.50 8.91
CA LEU A 416 2.13 -11.92 9.17
C LEU A 416 2.98 -12.49 10.32
N ASP A 417 4.20 -11.98 10.51
CA ASP A 417 5.13 -12.39 11.58
C ASP A 417 4.93 -11.58 12.87
N ALA A 418 4.05 -10.56 12.85
CA ALA A 418 3.76 -9.79 14.05
C ALA A 418 3.32 -10.71 15.20
N PRO A 419 3.68 -10.38 16.46
CA PRO A 419 3.20 -11.15 17.59
C PRO A 419 1.69 -11.25 17.61
N GLU A 420 1.17 -12.40 18.04
CA GLU A 420 -0.27 -12.61 18.21
C GLU A 420 -0.63 -12.39 19.68
N GLN A 421 -1.89 -12.07 19.94
CA GLN A 421 -2.41 -12.06 21.31
C GLN A 421 -2.24 -13.45 21.94
N SER A 422 -2.16 -13.50 23.26
CA SER A 422 -2.06 -14.78 24.00
C SER A 422 -3.21 -15.71 23.58
N ALA A 423 -2.93 -17.01 23.47
CA ALA A 423 -3.97 -17.97 23.18
C ALA A 423 -4.99 -18.02 24.34
N ASP A 424 -6.27 -18.21 24.02
CA ASP A 424 -7.27 -18.50 25.04
C ASP A 424 -7.01 -19.90 25.63
N PRO A 425 -7.38 -20.17 26.89
CA PRO A 425 -7.17 -21.46 27.52
C PRO A 425 -7.94 -22.55 26.77
N GLU A 426 -7.33 -23.75 26.65
CA GLU A 426 -7.97 -24.91 26.01
C GLU A 426 -9.25 -25.34 26.74
N GLU A 427 -9.26 -25.22 28.08
CA GLU A 427 -10.44 -25.43 28.94
C GLU A 427 -10.83 -24.09 29.55
N SER A 428 -11.72 -23.34 28.89
CA SER A 428 -12.23 -22.06 29.37
C SER A 428 -13.16 -22.29 30.56
N GLN A 429 -12.94 -21.56 31.66
CA GLN A 429 -13.87 -21.50 32.77
C GLN A 429 -15.00 -20.52 32.42
N LYS A 430 -16.24 -21.00 32.50
CA LYS A 430 -17.43 -20.17 32.29
C LYS A 430 -18.03 -19.77 33.62
N VAL A 431 -18.44 -18.51 33.70
CA VAL A 431 -19.22 -17.99 34.84
C VAL A 431 -20.69 -17.93 34.44
N GLU A 432 -21.51 -18.79 35.01
CA GLU A 432 -22.97 -18.81 34.75
C GLU A 432 -23.76 -19.02 36.05
N PRO A 433 -24.63 -18.11 36.43
CA PRO A 433 -24.89 -16.79 35.86
C PRO A 433 -23.81 -15.77 36.23
N VAL A 434 -23.50 -14.84 35.33
CA VAL A 434 -22.60 -13.71 35.61
C VAL A 434 -23.34 -12.73 36.54
N ARG A 435 -22.76 -12.48 37.72
CA ARG A 435 -23.29 -11.51 38.70
C ARG A 435 -22.66 -10.14 38.55
N GLY A 436 -21.44 -10.09 37.96
CA GLY A 436 -20.74 -8.86 37.67
C GLY A 436 -19.85 -8.34 38.81
N ARG A 437 -19.38 -9.22 39.75
CA ARG A 437 -18.34 -8.82 40.69
C ARG A 437 -16.99 -8.79 39.99
N VAL A 438 -16.34 -7.62 39.94
CA VAL A 438 -15.03 -7.45 39.37
C VAL A 438 -14.01 -7.11 40.45
N ALA A 439 -12.88 -7.82 40.47
CA ALA A 439 -11.78 -7.46 41.37
C ALA A 439 -10.44 -7.37 40.61
N PHE A 440 -9.71 -6.31 40.89
CA PHE A 440 -8.30 -6.14 40.52
C PHE A 440 -7.48 -6.43 41.76
N GLU A 441 -6.55 -7.38 41.67
CA GLU A 441 -5.76 -7.84 42.80
C GLU A 441 -4.28 -7.67 42.47
N ASP A 442 -3.63 -6.69 43.10
CA ASP A 442 -2.20 -6.36 42.94
C ASP A 442 -1.78 -6.15 41.47
N VAL A 443 -2.64 -5.51 40.67
CA VAL A 443 -2.46 -5.38 39.24
C VAL A 443 -1.34 -4.39 38.93
N THR A 444 -0.40 -4.85 38.10
CA THR A 444 0.73 -4.05 37.57
C THR A 444 0.67 -4.08 36.05
N PHE A 445 0.88 -2.92 35.41
CA PHE A 445 0.82 -2.79 33.97
C PHE A 445 1.69 -1.64 33.41
N SER A 446 2.29 -1.89 32.25
CA SER A 446 3.07 -0.91 31.48
C SER A 446 2.77 -1.04 29.98
N TYR A 447 2.56 0.08 29.27
CA TYR A 447 2.48 0.06 27.81
C TYR A 447 3.85 -0.19 27.15
N THR A 448 4.91 0.28 27.79
CA THR A 448 6.31 0.07 27.41
C THR A 448 7.11 -0.39 28.62
N PRO A 449 8.07 -1.31 28.46
CA PRO A 449 8.82 -1.86 29.60
C PRO A 449 9.54 -0.80 30.45
N ASP A 450 9.88 0.35 29.83
CA ASP A 450 10.66 1.41 30.49
C ASP A 450 9.79 2.40 31.27
N GLN A 451 8.45 2.35 31.11
CA GLN A 451 7.53 3.32 31.73
C GLN A 451 6.37 2.61 32.41
N GLN A 452 6.56 2.30 33.70
CA GLN A 452 5.51 1.73 34.53
C GLN A 452 4.36 2.73 34.70
N LEU A 453 3.12 2.28 34.46
CA LEU A 453 1.93 3.13 34.55
C LEU A 453 1.06 2.75 35.76
N ILE A 454 0.80 1.47 35.98
CA ILE A 454 -0.02 0.98 37.10
C ILE A 454 0.85 0.09 37.97
N THR A 455 0.82 0.29 39.30
CA THR A 455 1.64 -0.46 40.25
C THR A 455 0.82 -0.93 41.44
N GLY A 456 0.57 -2.26 41.55
CA GLY A 456 -0.11 -2.83 42.70
C GLY A 456 -1.54 -2.35 42.92
N LEU A 457 -2.27 -2.09 41.82
CA LEU A 457 -3.66 -1.58 41.86
C LEU A 457 -4.60 -2.62 42.45
N ASN A 458 -5.35 -2.22 43.49
CA ASN A 458 -6.36 -3.02 44.13
C ASN A 458 -7.72 -2.32 44.09
N LEU A 459 -8.76 -3.01 43.56
CA LEU A 459 -10.09 -2.49 43.41
C LEU A 459 -11.07 -3.65 43.46
N VAL A 460 -12.20 -3.47 44.14
CA VAL A 460 -13.34 -4.39 44.11
C VAL A 460 -14.58 -3.61 43.74
N ALA A 461 -15.28 -4.06 42.71
CA ALA A 461 -16.61 -3.61 42.31
C ALA A 461 -17.61 -4.71 42.64
N GLU A 462 -18.52 -4.44 43.53
CA GLU A 462 -19.57 -5.40 43.89
C GLU A 462 -20.71 -5.38 42.83
N PRO A 463 -21.48 -6.47 42.71
CA PRO A 463 -22.57 -6.55 41.74
C PRO A 463 -23.55 -5.37 41.86
N GLY A 464 -23.84 -4.73 40.73
CA GLY A 464 -24.77 -3.60 40.65
C GLY A 464 -24.21 -2.24 41.08
N GLN A 465 -22.95 -2.16 41.53
CA GLN A 465 -22.31 -0.88 41.89
C GLN A 465 -21.93 -0.05 40.65
N THR A 466 -22.09 1.25 40.78
CA THR A 466 -21.56 2.24 39.84
C THR A 466 -20.24 2.83 40.37
N ILE A 467 -19.16 2.62 39.63
CA ILE A 467 -17.83 3.12 39.93
C ILE A 467 -17.50 4.27 39.00
N ALA A 468 -17.35 5.48 39.50
CA ALA A 468 -16.91 6.63 38.74
C ALA A 468 -15.37 6.74 38.79
N ILE A 469 -14.70 6.76 37.64
CA ILE A 469 -13.27 6.91 37.54
C ILE A 469 -12.98 8.35 37.15
N VAL A 470 -12.29 9.11 38.02
CA VAL A 470 -11.95 10.50 37.82
C VAL A 470 -10.44 10.72 37.93
N GLY A 471 -9.93 11.80 37.36
CA GLY A 471 -8.51 12.14 37.39
C GLY A 471 -8.07 12.92 36.16
N PRO A 472 -6.87 13.50 36.16
CA PRO A 472 -6.33 14.26 35.04
C PRO A 472 -6.14 13.39 33.78
N THR A 473 -5.94 14.05 32.64
CA THR A 473 -5.60 13.33 31.40
C THR A 473 -4.25 12.61 31.58
N GLY A 474 -4.18 11.35 31.14
CA GLY A 474 -3.00 10.50 31.33
C GLY A 474 -2.93 9.79 32.69
N ALA A 475 -3.92 9.90 33.56
CA ALA A 475 -3.94 9.22 34.86
C ALA A 475 -4.13 7.71 34.81
N GLY A 476 -4.39 7.11 33.64
CA GLY A 476 -4.59 5.65 33.50
C GLY A 476 -6.06 5.20 33.47
N LYS A 477 -7.04 6.11 33.43
CA LYS A 477 -8.48 5.78 33.44
C LYS A 477 -8.90 4.82 32.33
N THR A 478 -8.55 5.12 31.08
CA THR A 478 -8.84 4.27 29.91
C THR A 478 -8.03 2.96 29.96
N THR A 479 -6.84 2.99 30.58
CA THR A 479 -6.02 1.79 30.75
C THR A 479 -6.71 0.76 31.63
N LEU A 480 -7.35 1.17 32.74
CA LEU A 480 -8.09 0.29 33.62
C LEU A 480 -9.21 -0.43 32.85
N VAL A 481 -9.94 0.29 31.99
CA VAL A 481 -10.96 -0.26 31.12
C VAL A 481 -10.37 -1.25 30.11
N ASN A 482 -9.26 -0.90 29.47
CA ASN A 482 -8.60 -1.76 28.48
C ASN A 482 -8.11 -3.07 29.13
N LEU A 483 -7.66 -3.04 30.38
CA LEU A 483 -7.27 -4.22 31.14
C LEU A 483 -8.49 -5.09 31.50
N LEU A 484 -9.61 -4.48 31.91
CA LEU A 484 -10.86 -5.20 32.19
C LEU A 484 -11.37 -5.97 30.96
N MET A 485 -11.28 -5.35 29.76
CA MET A 485 -11.68 -5.96 28.48
C MET A 485 -10.64 -6.95 27.94
N ARG A 486 -9.51 -7.12 28.65
CA ARG A 486 -8.38 -7.94 28.21
C ARG A 486 -7.94 -7.58 26.78
N PHE A 487 -7.90 -6.26 26.47
CA PHE A 487 -7.26 -5.74 25.27
C PHE A 487 -5.74 -5.72 25.43
N TYR A 488 -5.29 -5.63 26.68
CA TYR A 488 -3.92 -5.76 27.12
C TYR A 488 -3.84 -6.79 28.25
N GLU A 489 -2.76 -7.56 28.31
CA GLU A 489 -2.50 -8.47 29.42
C GLU A 489 -1.82 -7.70 30.54
N VAL A 490 -2.11 -8.06 31.79
CA VAL A 490 -1.44 -7.50 32.98
C VAL A 490 -0.03 -8.06 33.12
N ASP A 491 0.93 -7.21 33.54
CA ASP A 491 2.31 -7.60 33.77
C ASP A 491 2.45 -8.37 35.11
N GLY A 492 1.58 -8.06 36.10
CA GLY A 492 1.52 -8.69 37.41
C GLY A 492 0.12 -8.61 38.01
N GLY A 493 -0.12 -9.43 39.03
CA GLY A 493 -1.44 -9.53 39.65
C GLY A 493 -2.46 -10.26 38.78
N ARG A 494 -3.74 -10.03 39.05
CA ARG A 494 -4.86 -10.62 38.28
C ARG A 494 -6.13 -9.76 38.34
N ILE A 495 -6.98 -9.98 37.35
CA ILE A 495 -8.32 -9.41 37.27
C ILE A 495 -9.31 -10.57 37.32
N THR A 496 -10.30 -10.53 38.21
CA THR A 496 -11.26 -11.61 38.35
C THR A 496 -12.67 -11.11 38.06
N LEU A 497 -13.46 -11.97 37.39
CA LEU A 497 -14.89 -11.81 37.19
C LEU A 497 -15.63 -12.91 38.02
N ASP A 498 -16.42 -12.51 38.99
CA ASP A 498 -17.11 -13.42 39.94
C ASP A 498 -16.17 -14.46 40.57
N GLY A 499 -14.89 -14.07 40.78
CA GLY A 499 -13.87 -14.91 41.40
C GLY A 499 -13.07 -15.78 40.44
N VAL A 500 -13.40 -15.80 39.14
CA VAL A 500 -12.62 -16.49 38.10
C VAL A 500 -11.61 -15.50 37.46
N ASP A 501 -10.36 -15.90 37.32
CA ASP A 501 -9.33 -15.08 36.66
C ASP A 501 -9.72 -14.87 35.17
N ALA A 502 -9.66 -13.64 34.71
CA ALA A 502 -9.94 -13.29 33.31
C ALA A 502 -9.03 -14.05 32.31
N ARG A 503 -7.84 -14.51 32.74
CA ARG A 503 -6.93 -15.32 31.93
C ARG A 503 -7.40 -16.76 31.76
N ASP A 504 -8.20 -17.28 32.71
CA ASP A 504 -8.76 -18.63 32.66
C ASP A 504 -10.08 -18.68 31.88
N MET A 505 -10.61 -17.52 31.44
CA MET A 505 -11.80 -17.39 30.59
C MET A 505 -11.38 -17.22 29.11
N SER A 506 -12.25 -17.64 28.18
CA SER A 506 -12.10 -17.21 26.79
C SER A 506 -12.39 -15.70 26.69
N ARG A 507 -11.75 -15.01 25.72
CA ARG A 507 -12.05 -13.60 25.49
C ARG A 507 -13.49 -13.35 25.07
N ASP A 508 -14.08 -14.31 24.38
CA ASP A 508 -15.48 -14.23 23.96
C ASP A 508 -16.42 -14.31 25.16
N ASP A 509 -16.20 -15.24 26.10
CA ASP A 509 -17.00 -15.34 27.32
C ASP A 509 -16.85 -14.11 28.22
N LEU A 510 -15.63 -13.58 28.38
CA LEU A 510 -15.37 -12.37 29.16
C LEU A 510 -16.06 -11.15 28.51
N ARG A 511 -15.83 -10.93 27.20
CA ARG A 511 -16.35 -9.74 26.50
C ARG A 511 -17.85 -9.76 26.28
N SER A 512 -18.46 -10.93 26.13
CA SER A 512 -19.92 -11.05 26.08
C SER A 512 -20.62 -10.64 27.39
N SER A 513 -19.87 -10.69 28.52
CA SER A 513 -20.36 -10.24 29.83
C SER A 513 -20.23 -8.73 30.04
N VAL A 514 -19.51 -8.01 29.17
CA VAL A 514 -19.20 -6.59 29.29
C VAL A 514 -19.74 -5.80 28.10
N GLY A 515 -20.59 -4.84 28.37
CA GLY A 515 -21.02 -3.85 27.35
C GLY A 515 -20.16 -2.60 27.41
N MET A 516 -19.73 -2.10 26.25
CA MET A 516 -18.86 -0.92 26.17
C MET A 516 -19.48 0.18 25.33
N VAL A 517 -19.49 1.39 25.86
CA VAL A 517 -19.86 2.62 25.14
C VAL A 517 -18.66 3.55 25.16
N LEU A 518 -18.03 3.73 24.00
CA LEU A 518 -16.85 4.55 23.83
C LEU A 518 -17.18 6.03 23.64
N GLN A 519 -16.22 6.90 23.92
CA GLN A 519 -16.27 8.33 23.62
C GLN A 519 -16.49 8.59 22.13
N ASP A 520 -15.68 7.93 21.28
CA ASP A 520 -15.81 7.98 19.83
C ASP A 520 -16.86 6.94 19.38
N THR A 521 -18.03 7.43 19.00
CA THR A 521 -19.14 6.59 18.53
C THR A 521 -18.86 6.11 17.10
N TRP A 522 -18.77 4.79 16.90
CA TRP A 522 -18.56 4.17 15.60
C TRP A 522 -19.80 3.44 15.11
N LEU A 523 -20.22 3.73 13.86
CA LEU A 523 -21.28 3.01 13.17
C LEU A 523 -20.70 2.34 11.93
N PHE A 524 -21.11 1.11 11.68
CA PHE A 524 -20.77 0.40 10.45
C PHE A 524 -21.69 0.84 9.32
N LYS A 525 -21.17 0.81 8.09
CA LYS A 525 -21.99 1.01 6.91
C LYS A 525 -23.05 -0.10 6.82
N GLY A 526 -24.31 0.26 6.96
CA GLY A 526 -25.44 -0.64 6.99
C GLY A 526 -26.69 0.05 7.51
N THR A 527 -27.76 -0.69 7.74
CA THR A 527 -28.99 -0.13 8.31
C THR A 527 -28.84 0.22 9.80
N ILE A 528 -29.71 1.07 10.32
CA ILE A 528 -29.78 1.35 11.75
C ILE A 528 -30.04 0.06 12.52
N GLU A 529 -30.95 -0.81 12.05
CA GLU A 529 -31.22 -2.08 12.69
C GLU A 529 -30.00 -2.98 12.77
N GLU A 530 -29.25 -3.15 11.67
CA GLU A 530 -28.01 -3.92 11.64
C GLU A 530 -26.99 -3.38 12.65
N ASN A 531 -26.85 -2.06 12.74
CA ASN A 531 -25.96 -1.41 13.70
C ASN A 531 -26.39 -1.64 15.15
N LEU A 532 -27.68 -1.64 15.45
CA LEU A 532 -28.20 -1.91 16.78
C LEU A 532 -28.00 -3.38 17.19
N ARG A 533 -28.31 -4.31 16.29
CA ARG A 533 -28.17 -5.75 16.53
C ARG A 533 -26.70 -6.21 16.58
N TYR A 534 -25.76 -5.39 16.12
CA TYR A 534 -24.32 -5.71 16.16
C TYR A 534 -23.79 -6.00 17.58
N GLY A 535 -24.42 -5.44 18.62
CA GLY A 535 -24.02 -5.68 20.00
C GLY A 535 -24.54 -7.00 20.59
N VAL A 536 -25.47 -7.69 19.91
CA VAL A 536 -26.08 -8.94 20.41
C VAL A 536 -25.06 -10.07 20.23
N PRO A 537 -24.77 -10.85 21.29
CA PRO A 537 -23.86 -11.99 21.19
C PRO A 537 -24.32 -13.03 20.18
N ASP A 538 -23.36 -13.74 19.56
CA ASP A 538 -23.65 -14.81 18.60
C ASP A 538 -24.53 -15.90 19.22
N GLY A 539 -25.57 -16.32 18.48
CA GLY A 539 -26.51 -17.34 18.92
C GLY A 539 -27.67 -16.84 19.79
N VAL A 540 -27.68 -15.57 20.18
CA VAL A 540 -28.79 -14.93 20.89
C VAL A 540 -29.73 -14.29 19.87
N THR A 541 -31.05 -14.63 19.97
CA THR A 541 -32.06 -14.02 19.11
C THR A 541 -32.86 -13.01 19.92
N VAL A 542 -32.75 -11.74 19.58
CA VAL A 542 -33.56 -10.66 20.16
C VAL A 542 -34.89 -10.54 19.40
N GLY A 543 -36.01 -10.73 20.09
CA GLY A 543 -37.34 -10.60 19.53
C GLY A 543 -37.68 -9.14 19.19
N GLU A 544 -38.69 -8.94 18.34
CA GLU A 544 -39.13 -7.59 17.92
C GLU A 544 -39.61 -6.74 19.10
N GLU A 545 -40.29 -7.35 20.05
CA GLU A 545 -40.81 -6.66 21.26
C GLU A 545 -39.66 -6.17 22.15
N GLU A 546 -38.64 -7.01 22.35
CA GLU A 546 -37.44 -6.69 23.11
C GLU A 546 -36.60 -5.61 22.41
N PHE A 547 -36.44 -5.71 21.08
CA PHE A 547 -35.78 -4.70 20.25
C PHE A 547 -36.45 -3.32 20.39
N LEU A 548 -37.77 -3.28 20.24
CA LEU A 548 -38.52 -2.03 20.39
C LEU A 548 -38.52 -1.51 21.86
N ALA A 549 -38.49 -2.39 22.84
CA ALA A 549 -38.34 -1.98 24.25
C ALA A 549 -36.97 -1.30 24.48
N ALA A 550 -35.91 -1.88 23.98
CA ALA A 550 -34.55 -1.33 24.08
C ALA A 550 -34.43 0.03 23.38
N THR A 551 -34.94 0.15 22.16
CA THR A 551 -34.88 1.41 21.38
C THR A 551 -35.72 2.52 21.97
N ARG A 552 -36.82 2.20 22.61
CA ARG A 552 -37.64 3.17 23.39
C ARG A 552 -36.93 3.57 24.68
N ALA A 553 -36.32 2.61 25.39
CA ALA A 553 -35.61 2.88 26.64
C ALA A 553 -34.42 3.84 26.43
N THR A 554 -33.81 3.80 25.25
CA THR A 554 -32.64 4.61 24.85
C THR A 554 -32.99 5.82 23.98
N HIS A 555 -34.29 6.15 23.84
CA HIS A 555 -34.80 7.26 23.04
C HIS A 555 -34.43 7.23 21.54
N VAL A 556 -34.09 6.04 21.02
CA VAL A 556 -33.79 5.82 19.59
C VAL A 556 -35.07 5.78 18.75
N ASP A 557 -36.13 5.06 19.20
CA ASP A 557 -37.35 4.88 18.43
C ASP A 557 -38.02 6.20 17.99
N PRO A 558 -38.09 7.28 18.83
CA PRO A 558 -38.71 8.53 18.42
C PRO A 558 -38.01 9.22 17.23
N PHE A 559 -36.68 9.25 17.16
CA PHE A 559 -36.01 9.91 16.07
C PHE A 559 -35.95 9.02 14.82
N VAL A 560 -35.76 7.70 14.97
CA VAL A 560 -35.76 6.77 13.85
C VAL A 560 -37.07 6.81 13.08
N ARG A 561 -38.22 6.96 13.77
CA ARG A 561 -39.54 7.12 13.14
C ARG A 561 -39.68 8.41 12.32
N THR A 562 -38.82 9.38 12.53
CA THR A 562 -38.83 10.62 11.71
C THR A 562 -38.05 10.46 10.40
N LEU A 563 -37.25 9.40 10.25
CA LEU A 563 -36.50 9.08 9.06
C LEU A 563 -37.41 8.42 8.01
N PRO A 564 -37.19 8.69 6.70
CA PRO A 564 -38.03 8.14 5.63
C PRO A 564 -38.15 6.62 5.64
N ASP A 565 -37.03 5.92 5.89
CA ASP A 565 -36.94 4.46 5.85
C ASP A 565 -36.92 3.84 7.27
N GLY A 566 -37.14 4.63 8.32
CA GLY A 566 -37.14 4.13 9.69
C GLY A 566 -35.85 3.38 10.07
N TYR A 567 -36.00 2.16 10.62
CA TYR A 567 -34.86 1.31 11.00
C TYR A 567 -34.05 0.77 9.80
N ASP A 568 -34.63 0.76 8.59
CA ASP A 568 -33.95 0.39 7.34
C ASP A 568 -33.09 1.53 6.77
N THR A 569 -33.10 2.70 7.41
CA THR A 569 -32.25 3.83 6.99
C THR A 569 -30.80 3.42 7.04
N VAL A 570 -30.11 3.55 5.88
CA VAL A 570 -28.68 3.23 5.76
C VAL A 570 -27.86 4.39 6.28
N VAL A 571 -26.97 4.09 7.22
CA VAL A 571 -25.94 5.02 7.71
C VAL A 571 -24.59 4.70 7.06
N ASP A 572 -23.80 5.73 6.77
CA ASP A 572 -22.43 5.60 6.27
C ASP A 572 -21.43 5.52 7.45
N GLU A 573 -20.16 5.22 7.14
CA GLU A 573 -19.09 5.12 8.15
C GLU A 573 -18.86 6.45 8.90
N GLU A 574 -19.11 7.59 8.25
CA GLU A 574 -19.02 8.91 8.86
C GLU A 574 -20.29 9.26 9.64
N GLY A 575 -21.39 8.52 9.40
CA GLY A 575 -22.70 8.76 10.00
C GLY A 575 -23.23 10.16 9.66
N SER A 576 -22.95 10.64 8.43
CA SER A 576 -23.33 11.98 7.99
C SER A 576 -24.84 12.23 7.99
N SER A 577 -25.64 11.15 7.98
CA SER A 577 -27.11 11.17 8.01
C SER A 577 -27.70 11.34 9.41
N VAL A 578 -26.90 11.20 10.48
CA VAL A 578 -27.35 11.28 11.88
C VAL A 578 -26.43 12.22 12.68
N SER A 579 -27.00 12.96 13.62
CA SER A 579 -26.26 13.88 14.50
C SER A 579 -25.35 13.12 15.49
N ALA A 580 -24.36 13.81 16.06
CA ALA A 580 -23.46 13.22 17.06
C ALA A 580 -24.22 12.64 18.27
N GLY A 581 -25.27 13.31 18.73
CA GLY A 581 -26.11 12.82 19.82
C GLY A 581 -26.94 11.60 19.45
N GLU A 582 -27.48 11.56 18.23
CA GLU A 582 -28.20 10.37 17.73
C GLU A 582 -27.27 9.17 17.57
N LYS A 583 -26.02 9.37 17.07
CA LYS A 583 -25.00 8.30 17.07
C LYS A 583 -24.75 7.75 18.46
N GLN A 584 -24.68 8.62 19.47
CA GLN A 584 -24.49 8.20 20.86
C GLN A 584 -25.67 7.42 21.38
N LEU A 585 -26.92 7.83 21.07
CA LEU A 585 -28.12 7.07 21.43
C LEU A 585 -28.14 5.69 20.76
N LEU A 586 -27.72 5.58 19.49
CA LEU A 586 -27.58 4.30 18.77
C LEU A 586 -26.57 3.38 19.45
N THR A 587 -25.41 3.89 19.86
CA THR A 587 -24.40 3.08 20.56
C THR A 587 -24.85 2.66 21.96
N LEU A 588 -25.61 3.49 22.66
CA LEU A 588 -26.26 3.11 23.91
C LEU A 588 -27.30 2.01 23.70
N ALA A 589 -28.12 2.10 22.66
CA ALA A 589 -29.08 1.07 22.32
C ALA A 589 -28.42 -0.27 21.94
N ARG A 590 -27.27 -0.23 21.25
CA ARG A 590 -26.45 -1.40 21.00
C ARG A 590 -26.01 -2.09 22.28
N ALA A 591 -25.52 -1.32 23.27
CA ALA A 591 -25.12 -1.84 24.55
C ALA A 591 -26.34 -2.33 25.39
N PHE A 592 -27.52 -1.70 25.21
CA PHE A 592 -28.75 -2.11 25.88
C PHE A 592 -29.24 -3.47 25.38
N LEU A 593 -29.19 -3.69 24.04
CA LEU A 593 -29.57 -4.95 23.40
C LEU A 593 -28.65 -6.11 23.75
N ALA A 594 -27.35 -5.84 23.95
CA ALA A 594 -26.39 -6.83 24.43
C ALA A 594 -26.72 -7.37 25.84
N ASN A 595 -27.44 -6.60 26.62
CA ASN A 595 -27.85 -6.91 28.01
C ASN A 595 -26.70 -7.45 28.90
N PRO A 596 -25.55 -6.79 28.97
CA PRO A 596 -24.39 -7.26 29.70
C PRO A 596 -24.53 -7.11 31.20
N ALA A 597 -23.83 -7.94 32.00
CA ALA A 597 -23.75 -7.82 33.45
C ALA A 597 -22.86 -6.65 33.92
N ILE A 598 -21.88 -6.30 33.12
CA ILE A 598 -20.93 -5.23 33.39
C ILE A 598 -21.03 -4.18 32.29
N LEU A 599 -20.96 -2.91 32.65
CA LEU A 599 -20.94 -1.79 31.71
C LEU A 599 -19.66 -0.97 31.87
N VAL A 600 -19.09 -0.59 30.74
CA VAL A 600 -18.03 0.39 30.65
C VAL A 600 -18.53 1.57 29.82
N LEU A 601 -18.56 2.74 30.44
CA LEU A 601 -19.09 3.97 29.85
C LEU A 601 -17.98 5.03 29.84
N ASP A 602 -17.65 5.57 28.66
CA ASP A 602 -16.76 6.72 28.52
C ASP A 602 -17.59 7.97 28.17
N GLU A 603 -17.67 8.92 29.12
CA GLU A 603 -18.64 10.01 29.13
C GLU A 603 -18.13 11.29 28.49
N ALA A 604 -17.69 11.29 27.23
CA ALA A 604 -17.35 12.54 26.55
C ALA A 604 -18.49 12.99 25.61
N THR A 605 -19.25 14.00 26.03
CA THR A 605 -20.39 14.55 25.27
C THR A 605 -20.16 15.99 24.81
N SER A 606 -18.93 16.39 24.55
CA SER A 606 -18.55 17.77 24.23
C SER A 606 -19.15 18.35 22.94
N SER A 607 -19.85 17.52 22.13
CA SER A 607 -20.35 17.90 20.80
C SER A 607 -21.86 17.72 20.62
N VAL A 608 -22.62 17.56 21.71
CA VAL A 608 -24.07 17.25 21.67
C VAL A 608 -24.86 18.47 22.14
N ASP A 609 -25.98 18.76 21.46
CA ASP A 609 -26.90 19.82 21.90
C ASP A 609 -27.56 19.48 23.24
N THR A 610 -27.91 20.50 24.03
CA THR A 610 -28.42 20.36 25.40
C THR A 610 -29.65 19.46 25.50
N ARG A 611 -30.53 19.45 24.50
CA ARG A 611 -31.73 18.61 24.51
C ARG A 611 -31.40 17.14 24.36
N THR A 612 -30.58 16.80 23.39
CA THR A 612 -30.13 15.42 23.14
C THR A 612 -29.24 14.93 24.27
N GLU A 613 -28.46 15.83 24.89
CA GLU A 613 -27.66 15.55 26.07
C GLU A 613 -28.50 15.00 27.24
N VAL A 614 -29.67 15.59 27.53
CA VAL A 614 -30.60 15.08 28.56
C VAL A 614 -31.07 13.68 28.22
N LEU A 615 -31.42 13.42 26.94
CA LEU A 615 -31.87 12.09 26.51
C LEU A 615 -30.77 11.03 26.64
N VAL A 616 -29.54 11.38 26.26
CA VAL A 616 -28.36 10.52 26.43
C VAL A 616 -28.14 10.19 27.90
N GLN A 617 -28.23 11.20 28.80
CA GLN A 617 -28.06 11.00 30.23
C GLN A 617 -29.16 10.10 30.83
N GLU A 618 -30.44 10.29 30.43
CA GLU A 618 -31.53 9.41 30.85
C GLU A 618 -31.33 7.97 30.35
N ALA A 619 -30.87 7.79 29.10
CA ALA A 619 -30.58 6.47 28.55
C ALA A 619 -29.43 5.79 29.32
N MET A 620 -28.34 6.53 29.62
CA MET A 620 -27.22 6.03 30.44
C MET A 620 -27.67 5.62 31.84
N ASN A 621 -28.52 6.43 32.50
CA ASN A 621 -29.03 6.12 33.81
C ASN A 621 -29.94 4.87 33.83
N ARG A 622 -30.71 4.66 32.75
CA ARG A 622 -31.52 3.43 32.60
C ARG A 622 -30.62 2.21 32.32
N LEU A 623 -29.57 2.39 31.51
CA LEU A 623 -28.64 1.32 31.16
C LEU A 623 -27.84 0.81 32.37
N ARG A 624 -27.48 1.69 33.33
CA ARG A 624 -26.71 1.34 34.55
C ARG A 624 -27.52 0.57 35.60
N ARG A 625 -28.87 0.63 35.58
CA ARG A 625 -29.69 -0.01 36.59
C ARG A 625 -29.45 -1.51 36.66
N ASP A 626 -29.21 -2.03 37.85
CA ASP A 626 -29.00 -3.44 38.14
C ASP A 626 -27.76 -4.05 37.49
N ARG A 627 -26.78 -3.21 37.08
CA ARG A 627 -25.51 -3.62 36.41
C ARG A 627 -24.32 -3.01 37.09
N THR A 628 -23.22 -3.76 37.17
CA THR A 628 -21.96 -3.22 37.62
C THR A 628 -21.42 -2.27 36.55
N SER A 629 -21.16 -1.01 36.89
CA SER A 629 -20.83 0.02 35.89
C SER A 629 -19.54 0.72 36.23
N PHE A 630 -18.60 0.73 35.27
CA PHE A 630 -17.37 1.56 35.30
C PHE A 630 -17.57 2.76 34.40
N VAL A 631 -17.56 3.95 34.97
CA VAL A 631 -17.84 5.18 34.24
C VAL A 631 -16.63 6.10 34.30
N ILE A 632 -15.98 6.39 33.15
CA ILE A 632 -14.99 7.45 33.05
C ILE A 632 -15.79 8.75 33.05
N ALA A 633 -15.88 9.38 34.24
CA ALA A 633 -16.81 10.48 34.45
C ALA A 633 -16.15 11.82 34.18
N HIS A 634 -16.75 12.61 33.29
CA HIS A 634 -16.42 14.00 33.00
C HIS A 634 -17.50 14.98 33.45
N ARG A 635 -18.60 14.48 34.09
CA ARG A 635 -19.72 15.28 34.54
C ARG A 635 -19.97 15.12 36.04
N LEU A 636 -20.28 16.25 36.66
CA LEU A 636 -20.52 16.28 38.08
C LEU A 636 -21.72 15.40 38.51
N SER A 637 -22.79 15.37 37.72
CA SER A 637 -23.97 14.54 38.01
C SER A 637 -23.62 13.05 38.10
N THR A 638 -22.84 12.55 37.14
CA THR A 638 -22.42 11.16 37.10
C THR A 638 -21.48 10.80 38.26
N ILE A 639 -20.60 11.73 38.63
CA ILE A 639 -19.66 11.56 39.74
C ILE A 639 -20.45 11.48 41.08
N ARG A 640 -21.41 12.38 41.30
CA ARG A 640 -22.20 12.42 42.53
C ARG A 640 -23.12 11.21 42.73
N ASP A 641 -23.65 10.69 41.63
CA ASP A 641 -24.58 9.56 41.63
C ASP A 641 -23.89 8.20 41.66
N ALA A 642 -22.54 8.16 41.71
CA ALA A 642 -21.75 6.95 41.79
C ALA A 642 -21.69 6.42 43.22
N ASP A 643 -21.74 5.08 43.37
CA ASP A 643 -21.59 4.41 44.68
C ASP A 643 -20.17 4.53 45.21
N VAL A 644 -19.18 4.48 44.26
CA VAL A 644 -17.76 4.62 44.57
C VAL A 644 -17.09 5.52 43.53
N ILE A 645 -16.33 6.48 44.00
CA ILE A 645 -15.47 7.33 43.17
C ILE A 645 -14.04 6.86 43.34
N LEU A 646 -13.36 6.60 42.23
CA LEU A 646 -11.92 6.30 42.17
C LEU A 646 -11.20 7.52 41.65
N VAL A 647 -10.33 8.10 42.44
CA VAL A 647 -9.47 9.20 42.01
C VAL A 647 -8.14 8.62 41.61
N MET A 648 -7.81 8.77 40.32
CA MET A 648 -6.55 8.27 39.74
C MET A 648 -5.59 9.42 39.45
N GLU A 649 -4.35 9.29 39.91
CA GLU A 649 -3.22 10.14 39.56
C GLU A 649 -2.01 9.27 39.24
N HIS A 650 -1.37 9.49 38.10
CA HIS A 650 -0.15 8.80 37.67
C HIS A 650 -0.25 7.24 37.68
N GLY A 651 -1.44 6.71 37.40
CA GLY A 651 -1.68 5.27 37.35
C GLY A 651 -2.09 4.61 38.67
N ASP A 652 -2.03 5.34 39.77
CA ASP A 652 -2.43 4.86 41.10
C ASP A 652 -3.81 5.38 41.49
N ILE A 653 -4.54 4.59 42.31
CA ILE A 653 -5.76 5.04 42.99
C ILE A 653 -5.29 5.78 44.26
N VAL A 654 -5.35 7.13 44.22
CA VAL A 654 -4.95 7.96 45.36
C VAL A 654 -6.05 8.13 46.40
N GLU A 655 -7.29 8.08 45.97
CA GLU A 655 -8.46 8.15 46.87
C GLU A 655 -9.59 7.28 46.33
N GLN A 656 -10.38 6.71 47.27
CA GLN A 656 -11.57 5.90 46.98
C GLN A 656 -12.62 6.15 48.05
N GLY A 657 -13.87 6.43 47.65
CA GLY A 657 -14.98 6.64 48.59
C GLY A 657 -16.22 7.21 47.93
N SER A 658 -17.20 7.60 48.74
CA SER A 658 -18.37 8.32 48.24
C SER A 658 -18.05 9.81 48.00
N HIS A 659 -18.96 10.50 47.29
CA HIS A 659 -18.81 11.96 47.03
C HIS A 659 -18.61 12.77 48.31
N ASP A 660 -19.47 12.50 49.32
CA ASP A 660 -19.46 13.27 50.57
C ASP A 660 -18.22 12.97 51.43
N ASP A 661 -17.78 11.69 51.49
CA ASP A 661 -16.58 11.27 52.22
C ASP A 661 -15.31 11.92 51.60
N LEU A 662 -15.18 11.91 50.27
CA LEU A 662 -14.01 12.44 49.58
C LEU A 662 -13.95 13.98 49.63
N LEU A 663 -15.10 14.66 49.63
CA LEU A 663 -15.12 16.10 49.86
C LEU A 663 -14.73 16.47 51.29
N ALA A 664 -15.21 15.70 52.29
CA ALA A 664 -14.86 15.91 53.69
C ALA A 664 -13.39 15.64 54.01
N ALA A 665 -12.73 14.77 53.21
CA ALA A 665 -11.30 14.44 53.31
C ALA A 665 -10.37 15.58 52.83
N ASP A 666 -10.90 16.56 52.08
CA ASP A 666 -10.17 17.71 51.49
C ASP A 666 -8.91 17.30 50.73
N GLY A 667 -8.96 16.20 50.03
CA GLY A 667 -7.84 15.56 49.32
C GLY A 667 -7.75 15.89 47.83
N ALA A 668 -7.32 14.90 47.03
CA ALA A 668 -7.16 15.03 45.57
C ALA A 668 -8.53 15.24 44.89
N TYR A 669 -9.56 14.55 45.36
CA TYR A 669 -10.93 14.74 44.86
C TYR A 669 -11.46 16.15 45.11
N ALA A 670 -11.32 16.67 46.32
CA ALA A 670 -11.76 18.03 46.65
C ALA A 670 -11.07 19.08 45.77
N ARG A 671 -9.76 18.93 45.55
CA ARG A 671 -9.02 19.81 44.64
C ARG A 671 -9.52 19.73 43.19
N LEU A 672 -9.75 18.50 42.68
CA LEU A 672 -10.31 18.27 41.34
C LEU A 672 -11.71 18.89 41.22
N TYR A 673 -12.55 18.68 42.23
CA TYR A 673 -13.90 19.25 42.31
C TYR A 673 -13.87 20.78 42.28
N ALA A 674 -13.04 21.39 43.13
CA ALA A 674 -12.88 22.85 43.17
C ALA A 674 -12.40 23.43 41.85
N SER A 675 -11.47 22.76 41.16
CA SER A 675 -10.89 23.24 39.91
C SER A 675 -11.79 23.12 38.69
N GLN A 676 -12.64 22.08 38.66
CA GLN A 676 -13.45 21.76 37.47
C GLN A 676 -14.93 22.09 37.60
N PHE A 677 -15.47 22.09 38.81
CA PHE A 677 -16.91 22.12 39.05
C PHE A 677 -17.36 23.20 40.04
N ALA A 678 -16.47 23.78 40.85
CA ALA A 678 -16.86 24.88 41.68
C ALA A 678 -17.11 26.14 40.84
N ALA A 679 -18.22 26.81 41.01
CA ALA A 679 -18.46 28.09 40.32
C ALA A 679 -17.36 29.08 40.71
N PRO A 680 -16.89 29.96 39.78
CA PRO A 680 -15.94 30.97 40.14
C PRO A 680 -16.47 31.79 41.32
N ILE A 681 -15.69 31.88 42.40
CA ILE A 681 -15.99 32.75 43.51
C ILE A 681 -16.03 34.17 42.90
N VAL A 682 -17.22 34.73 42.79
CA VAL A 682 -17.35 36.16 42.50
C VAL A 682 -16.82 36.84 43.74
N GLU A 683 -15.57 37.36 43.66
CA GLU A 683 -15.09 38.30 44.66
C GLU A 683 -16.10 39.46 44.70
N GLU A 684 -16.85 39.57 45.79
CA GLU A 684 -17.62 40.77 46.05
C GLU A 684 -16.66 41.96 45.99
N PRO A 685 -16.96 42.97 45.17
CA PRO A 685 -16.12 44.17 45.16
C PRO A 685 -16.11 44.76 46.55
N ALA A 686 -14.93 44.89 47.15
CA ALA A 686 -14.77 45.59 48.43
C ALA A 686 -15.54 46.92 48.38
N ALA A 687 -16.50 47.05 49.28
CA ALA A 687 -17.31 48.28 49.43
C ALA A 687 -16.40 49.49 49.63
N PRO A 688 -16.77 50.66 49.06
CA PRO A 688 -15.94 51.87 49.05
C PRO A 688 -15.66 52.44 50.41
#